data_64b5990f26bd20098941db2513715da7
#
_entry.id   64b5990f26bd20098941db2513715da7
#
_cell.length_a   1.000
_cell.length_b   1.000
_cell.length_c   1.000
_cell.angle_alpha   90.00
_cell.angle_beta   90.00
_cell.angle_gamma   90.00
#
_symmetry.space_group_name_H-M   'P 1'
#
loop_
_entity.id
_entity.type
_entity.pdbx_description
1 polymer ?
#
loop_
_entity_poly.entity_id
_entity_poly.type
_entity_poly.pdbx_seq_one_letter_code
_entity_poly.pdbx_strand_id
1 'polypeptide(L)'
;VSGPPPVGIPAYRLQIVAGLLTASQLSFTDVEDSEFDDGEVSLRDTTFVIVDLETTGGRAKTAADGSFDAITEIGAVKVRGGEVIGEFATLVDPQRSIPPQIVELTGITTAMLRDAPTIAAVLPMFLEFARGAVLVAHNAGFDVGFLRAAAQRCGIPWSRPPVLCTVKLARRVLSREEAPSVRLSALARLLGSATEPTHRALDDARATVDVLHALIERVGNQGVTTYSDLRTYLPGVTNAQRNKRVLAMHLPYRPGVYLFRGPSGEVLYIGTAGNLRRRVGQYFTGADPRGRMKEMVGLATAVDHVECAHALEAGVRELRLLAAHAPPYNRRSRFPHRWWWVVLTDEPFPRLSAVREPRRERAVGPFRCRADAIGTATLIARLTGIRTCTGRIGGTGEHGPRCTEREVAPCPATRGATASEYAAATRRAANLIDGLDNAALAAAVDQVAGLAARARYESAARLRDTTTAAVEVLWRGQRLRALSAIAELVAASPDGEGGWQLAVIRHGQLAAAGCAPRRVPPMPVVEALRSVAQTVLPHSAPLGGALVEETSLITRWLSQPGIRIVCATEGFASPLHSAGPWLNWAATARSAQYAAAELLRDASEGSSEFLGEPRPPFQQAARGPGVDGLRGPTQALLPGGQPFGVAG
;
A
#
# COMPACT_ATOMS: atom_id res chain seq x y z
N VAL A 1 59.74 26.51 -16.82
CA VAL A 1 59.49 25.92 -15.49
C VAL A 1 58.06 25.39 -15.51
N SER A 2 57.95 24.10 -15.78
CA SER A 2 56.69 23.34 -15.89
C SER A 2 56.23 22.91 -14.51
N GLY A 3 55.01 23.29 -14.14
CA GLY A 3 54.29 22.77 -12.98
C GLY A 3 53.59 21.45 -13.31
N PRO A 4 53.33 20.55 -12.33
CA PRO A 4 52.78 19.23 -12.56
C PRO A 4 51.27 19.32 -12.91
N PRO A 5 50.72 18.30 -13.63
CA PRO A 5 49.30 18.26 -14.00
C PRO A 5 48.41 17.93 -12.79
N PRO A 6 47.14 18.35 -12.81
CA PRO A 6 46.22 18.07 -11.73
C PRO A 6 45.89 16.56 -11.66
N VAL A 7 45.96 16.02 -10.47
CA VAL A 7 45.64 14.65 -10.13
C VAL A 7 44.15 14.41 -10.38
N GLY A 8 43.86 13.51 -11.32
CA GLY A 8 42.51 13.10 -11.63
C GLY A 8 41.86 12.33 -10.46
N ILE A 9 40.71 12.78 -10.06
CA ILE A 9 39.86 12.10 -9.09
C ILE A 9 39.31 10.82 -9.75
N PRO A 10 39.52 9.64 -9.19
CA PRO A 10 38.95 8.40 -9.75
C PRO A 10 37.42 8.44 -9.68
N ALA A 11 36.82 8.25 -10.85
CA ALA A 11 35.39 8.09 -10.97
C ALA A 11 34.94 6.80 -10.22
N TYR A 12 34.43 6.94 -9.01
CA TYR A 12 33.76 5.85 -8.32
C TYR A 12 32.44 5.57 -9.04
N ARG A 13 32.36 4.39 -9.68
CA ARG A 13 31.13 3.80 -10.14
C ARG A 13 30.17 3.66 -8.96
N LEU A 14 29.12 4.47 -8.92
CA LEU A 14 27.98 4.26 -8.05
C LEU A 14 27.31 2.94 -8.47
N GLN A 15 27.58 1.85 -7.79
CA GLN A 15 26.69 0.69 -7.78
C GLN A 15 25.46 1.08 -6.94
N ILE A 16 24.40 1.50 -7.63
CA ILE A 16 23.06 1.57 -7.04
C ILE A 16 22.65 0.12 -6.77
N VAL A 17 22.84 -0.35 -5.54
CA VAL A 17 22.20 -1.57 -5.08
C VAL A 17 20.71 -1.27 -5.00
N ALA A 18 19.97 -1.68 -6.02
CA ALA A 18 18.52 -1.78 -5.99
C ALA A 18 18.15 -2.86 -4.98
N GLY A 19 18.18 -2.52 -3.69
CA GLY A 19 17.63 -3.33 -2.63
C GLY A 19 16.12 -3.30 -2.74
N LEU A 20 15.55 -4.42 -3.12
CA LEU A 20 14.12 -4.73 -3.06
C LEU A 20 13.55 -4.32 -1.68
N LEU A 21 12.97 -3.14 -1.60
CA LEU A 21 11.97 -2.84 -0.60
C LEU A 21 10.70 -3.53 -1.08
N THR A 22 10.44 -4.72 -0.56
CA THR A 22 9.12 -5.34 -0.65
C THR A 22 8.10 -4.34 -0.13
N ALA A 23 7.18 -3.98 -1.01
CA ALA A 23 6.08 -3.06 -0.78
C ALA A 23 5.04 -3.73 0.13
N SER A 24 5.33 -3.83 1.42
CA SER A 24 4.32 -4.16 2.42
C SER A 24 4.49 -3.24 3.61
N GLN A 25 4.00 -2.06 3.48
CA GLN A 25 3.41 -1.18 4.48
C GLN A 25 3.46 0.26 4.04
N LEU A 26 2.67 0.55 3.09
CA LEU A 26 1.85 1.74 2.86
C LEU A 26 1.21 1.47 1.52
N SER A 27 0.05 0.81 1.55
CA SER A 27 -0.80 0.79 0.39
C SER A 27 -1.21 2.25 0.13
N PHE A 28 -0.44 2.94 -0.68
CA PHE A 28 -1.09 3.75 -1.66
C PHE A 28 -1.87 2.73 -2.48
N THR A 29 -3.18 2.76 -2.30
CA THR A 29 -4.12 2.06 -3.13
C THR A 29 -3.61 2.12 -4.54
N ASP A 30 -3.43 0.96 -5.09
CA ASP A 30 -3.25 0.63 -6.47
C ASP A 30 -3.64 1.77 -7.40
N VAL A 31 -2.68 2.60 -7.77
CA VAL A 31 -2.67 3.28 -9.03
C VAL A 31 -2.16 2.24 -9.99
N GLU A 32 -3.03 1.30 -10.34
CA GLU A 32 -2.94 0.61 -11.61
C GLU A 32 -3.24 1.69 -12.66
N ASP A 33 -2.22 2.44 -13.04
CA ASP A 33 -2.24 3.20 -14.28
C ASP A 33 -2.20 2.21 -15.44
N SER A 34 -3.38 1.71 -15.79
CA SER A 34 -3.62 1.30 -17.16
C SER A 34 -3.65 2.59 -17.98
N GLU A 35 -2.87 2.66 -19.06
CA GLU A 35 -2.81 3.74 -20.05
C GLU A 35 -4.15 4.00 -20.80
N PHE A 36 -5.26 3.65 -20.19
CA PHE A 36 -6.58 3.96 -20.69
C PHE A 36 -7.06 5.22 -19.98
N ASP A 37 -7.26 6.27 -20.75
CA ASP A 37 -8.02 7.45 -20.35
C ASP A 37 -9.50 7.05 -20.15
N ASP A 38 -9.77 6.30 -19.08
CA ASP A 38 -11.08 5.75 -18.75
C ASP A 38 -12.11 6.84 -18.34
N GLY A 39 -11.68 8.09 -18.27
CA GLY A 39 -12.42 9.11 -17.54
C GLY A 39 -13.71 9.56 -18.22
N GLU A 40 -13.79 9.60 -19.54
CA GLU A 40 -14.90 10.25 -20.26
C GLU A 40 -15.40 9.53 -21.51
N VAL A 41 -14.90 8.34 -21.82
CA VAL A 41 -15.45 7.59 -22.95
C VAL A 41 -16.87 7.16 -22.60
N SER A 42 -17.84 7.63 -23.39
CA SER A 42 -19.24 7.24 -23.21
C SER A 42 -19.38 5.72 -23.38
N LEU A 43 -20.36 5.11 -22.70
CA LEU A 43 -20.66 3.68 -22.90
C LEU A 43 -20.94 3.37 -24.39
N ARG A 44 -21.49 4.33 -25.14
CA ARG A 44 -21.76 4.19 -26.58
C ARG A 44 -20.48 4.14 -27.41
N ASP A 45 -19.45 4.88 -27.00
CA ASP A 45 -18.16 4.92 -27.70
C ASP A 45 -17.14 3.89 -27.18
N THR A 46 -17.43 3.27 -26.04
CA THR A 46 -16.60 2.21 -25.46
C THR A 46 -16.73 0.94 -26.29
N THR A 47 -15.57 0.38 -26.68
CA THR A 47 -15.53 -0.93 -27.31
C THR A 47 -15.38 -2.00 -26.21
N PHE A 48 -16.27 -2.96 -26.20
CA PHE A 48 -16.19 -4.12 -25.32
C PHE A 48 -15.83 -5.36 -26.11
N VAL A 49 -14.99 -6.24 -25.55
CA VAL A 49 -14.78 -7.61 -26.03
C VAL A 49 -15.23 -8.55 -24.93
N ILE A 50 -16.37 -9.17 -25.18
CA ILE A 50 -16.95 -10.17 -24.29
C ILE A 50 -16.30 -11.51 -24.63
N VAL A 51 -15.64 -12.12 -23.65
CA VAL A 51 -14.90 -13.38 -23.84
C VAL A 51 -15.41 -14.41 -22.87
N ASP A 52 -15.48 -15.63 -23.35
CA ASP A 52 -15.73 -16.83 -22.59
C ASP A 52 -14.75 -17.92 -23.00
N LEU A 53 -14.36 -18.79 -22.08
CA LEU A 53 -13.36 -19.84 -22.29
C LEU A 53 -13.87 -21.18 -21.83
N GLU A 54 -13.64 -22.21 -22.65
CA GLU A 54 -13.70 -23.60 -22.21
C GLU A 54 -12.29 -24.11 -21.89
N THR A 55 -12.18 -24.95 -20.86
CA THR A 55 -10.88 -25.36 -20.30
C THR A 55 -10.90 -26.83 -19.87
N THR A 56 -9.72 -27.43 -19.67
CA THR A 56 -9.60 -28.80 -19.15
C THR A 56 -9.92 -28.92 -17.65
N GLY A 57 -10.18 -27.78 -16.95
CA GLY A 57 -10.50 -27.72 -15.54
C GLY A 57 -10.37 -26.30 -14.98
N GLY A 58 -10.42 -26.13 -13.66
CA GLY A 58 -10.50 -24.81 -13.00
C GLY A 58 -9.19 -24.12 -12.63
N ARG A 59 -8.05 -24.77 -12.84
CA ARG A 59 -6.75 -24.32 -12.30
C ARG A 59 -5.89 -23.62 -13.38
N ALA A 60 -6.01 -22.31 -13.47
CA ALA A 60 -5.23 -21.47 -14.41
C ALA A 60 -3.73 -21.39 -14.06
N LYS A 61 -3.38 -21.32 -12.78
CA LYS A 61 -1.99 -21.20 -12.30
C LYS A 61 -1.34 -22.57 -12.20
N THR A 62 -0.04 -22.62 -12.53
CA THR A 62 0.77 -23.80 -12.33
C THR A 62 0.89 -24.11 -10.84
N ALA A 63 0.54 -25.34 -10.43
CA ALA A 63 0.68 -25.82 -9.07
C ALA A 63 2.16 -26.18 -8.75
N ALA A 64 2.45 -26.49 -7.48
CA ALA A 64 3.79 -26.86 -7.05
C ALA A 64 4.31 -28.15 -7.74
N ASP A 65 3.40 -29.04 -8.18
CA ASP A 65 3.69 -30.25 -8.94
C ASP A 65 3.84 -30.01 -10.46
N GLY A 66 3.81 -28.75 -10.91
CA GLY A 66 3.88 -28.37 -12.32
C GLY A 66 2.56 -28.52 -13.08
N SER A 67 1.47 -29.01 -12.45
CA SER A 67 0.18 -29.19 -13.12
C SER A 67 -0.57 -27.85 -13.28
N PHE A 68 -1.32 -27.72 -14.37
CA PHE A 68 -2.25 -26.62 -14.64
C PHE A 68 -3.32 -27.09 -15.62
N ASP A 69 -4.46 -26.40 -15.67
CA ASP A 69 -5.47 -26.65 -16.68
C ASP A 69 -5.25 -25.74 -17.89
N ALA A 70 -5.64 -26.21 -19.07
CA ALA A 70 -5.39 -25.55 -20.34
C ALA A 70 -6.70 -25.11 -21.00
N ILE A 71 -6.64 -24.07 -21.82
CA ILE A 71 -7.75 -23.58 -22.64
C ILE A 71 -8.00 -24.56 -23.78
N THR A 72 -9.28 -24.89 -24.04
CA THR A 72 -9.74 -25.77 -25.11
C THR A 72 -10.57 -25.05 -26.15
N GLU A 73 -11.22 -23.94 -25.80
CA GLU A 73 -11.95 -23.08 -26.72
C GLU A 73 -11.86 -21.62 -26.27
N ILE A 74 -11.80 -20.68 -27.22
CA ILE A 74 -11.96 -19.25 -26.98
C ILE A 74 -13.11 -18.77 -27.83
N GLY A 75 -14.14 -18.20 -27.18
CA GLY A 75 -15.24 -17.49 -27.83
C GLY A 75 -15.24 -16.04 -27.41
N ALA A 76 -15.34 -15.10 -28.35
CA ALA A 76 -15.43 -13.70 -28.01
C ALA A 76 -16.28 -12.92 -29.02
N VAL A 77 -16.99 -11.92 -28.49
CA VAL A 77 -17.83 -11.01 -29.26
C VAL A 77 -17.38 -9.58 -29.00
N LYS A 78 -17.09 -8.84 -30.05
CA LYS A 78 -16.71 -7.43 -29.99
C LYS A 78 -17.91 -6.55 -30.26
N VAL A 79 -18.24 -5.67 -29.33
CA VAL A 79 -19.41 -4.77 -29.45
C VAL A 79 -19.03 -3.31 -29.23
N ARG A 80 -19.72 -2.41 -29.90
CA ARG A 80 -19.60 -0.96 -29.72
C ARG A 80 -20.93 -0.30 -30.05
N GLY A 81 -21.37 0.63 -29.21
CA GLY A 81 -22.65 1.35 -29.42
C GLY A 81 -23.89 0.45 -29.39
N GLY A 82 -23.79 -0.74 -28.80
CA GLY A 82 -24.86 -1.74 -28.79
C GLY A 82 -24.84 -2.70 -29.98
N GLU A 83 -23.95 -2.51 -30.95
CA GLU A 83 -23.86 -3.35 -32.16
C GLU A 83 -22.69 -4.31 -32.08
N VAL A 84 -22.86 -5.53 -32.59
CA VAL A 84 -21.78 -6.52 -32.76
C VAL A 84 -20.93 -6.10 -33.95
N ILE A 85 -19.65 -5.82 -33.74
CA ILE A 85 -18.71 -5.39 -34.79
C ILE A 85 -17.68 -6.48 -35.14
N GLY A 86 -17.71 -7.62 -34.47
CA GLY A 86 -16.87 -8.77 -34.80
C GLY A 86 -17.06 -9.92 -33.84
N GLU A 87 -16.71 -11.12 -34.28
CA GLU A 87 -16.69 -12.34 -33.47
C GLU A 87 -15.36 -13.06 -33.65
N PHE A 88 -14.92 -13.73 -32.61
CA PHE A 88 -13.73 -14.55 -32.59
C PHE A 88 -14.10 -15.90 -31.95
N ALA A 89 -13.91 -16.99 -32.66
CA ALA A 89 -14.18 -18.33 -32.14
C ALA A 89 -13.13 -19.29 -32.65
N THR A 90 -12.52 -20.05 -31.77
CA THR A 90 -11.55 -21.07 -32.14
C THR A 90 -11.41 -22.14 -31.07
N LEU A 91 -11.29 -23.37 -31.49
CA LEU A 91 -10.80 -24.45 -30.66
C LEU A 91 -9.30 -24.31 -30.47
N VAL A 92 -8.81 -24.80 -29.34
CA VAL A 92 -7.40 -24.72 -28.95
C VAL A 92 -6.91 -26.11 -28.52
N ASP A 93 -5.82 -26.59 -29.09
CA ASP A 93 -5.18 -27.82 -28.64
C ASP A 93 -4.53 -27.62 -27.26
N PRO A 94 -5.06 -28.23 -26.17
CA PRO A 94 -4.52 -28.11 -24.83
C PRO A 94 -3.22 -28.90 -24.62
N GLN A 95 -2.77 -29.68 -25.65
CA GLN A 95 -1.64 -30.57 -25.63
C GLN A 95 -1.71 -31.62 -24.50
N ARG A 96 -2.93 -32.02 -24.16
CA ARG A 96 -3.26 -33.02 -23.14
C ARG A 96 -4.68 -33.55 -23.33
N SER A 97 -4.96 -34.71 -22.72
CA SER A 97 -6.32 -35.28 -22.74
C SER A 97 -7.30 -34.40 -21.95
N ILE A 98 -8.55 -34.34 -22.41
CA ILE A 98 -9.63 -33.67 -21.71
C ILE A 98 -10.25 -34.64 -20.69
N PRO A 99 -10.46 -34.23 -19.42
CA PRO A 99 -11.16 -35.07 -18.44
C PRO A 99 -12.58 -35.41 -18.91
N PRO A 100 -13.06 -36.65 -18.69
CA PRO A 100 -14.40 -37.07 -19.14
C PRO A 100 -15.54 -36.15 -18.67
N GLN A 101 -15.45 -35.62 -17.46
CA GLN A 101 -16.45 -34.69 -16.90
C GLN A 101 -16.53 -33.38 -17.70
N ILE A 102 -15.40 -32.90 -18.24
CA ILE A 102 -15.35 -31.68 -19.06
C ILE A 102 -15.91 -32.00 -20.46
N VAL A 103 -15.63 -33.17 -21.01
CA VAL A 103 -16.23 -33.61 -22.29
C VAL A 103 -17.77 -33.68 -22.17
N GLU A 104 -18.28 -34.21 -21.05
CA GLU A 104 -19.72 -34.29 -20.77
C GLU A 104 -20.35 -32.89 -20.67
N LEU A 105 -19.64 -31.93 -20.04
CA LEU A 105 -20.12 -30.57 -19.82
C LEU A 105 -20.11 -29.72 -21.11
N THR A 106 -19.02 -29.75 -21.88
CA THR A 106 -18.77 -28.84 -23.01
C THR A 106 -19.04 -29.46 -24.36
N GLY A 107 -19.13 -30.79 -24.42
CA GLY A 107 -19.20 -31.54 -25.66
C GLY A 107 -17.89 -31.56 -26.46
N ILE A 108 -16.82 -30.93 -25.97
CA ILE A 108 -15.53 -30.84 -26.66
C ILE A 108 -14.73 -32.10 -26.36
N THR A 109 -14.47 -32.93 -27.40
CA THR A 109 -13.69 -34.15 -27.27
C THR A 109 -12.24 -33.92 -27.66
N THR A 110 -11.32 -34.78 -27.15
CA THR A 110 -9.91 -34.74 -27.53
C THR A 110 -9.71 -34.92 -29.03
N ALA A 111 -10.60 -35.68 -29.71
CA ALA A 111 -10.55 -35.87 -31.16
C ALA A 111 -10.82 -34.55 -31.93
N MET A 112 -11.72 -33.70 -31.44
CA MET A 112 -12.01 -32.40 -32.05
C MET A 112 -10.83 -31.43 -31.99
N LEU A 113 -9.95 -31.60 -31.02
CA LEU A 113 -8.81 -30.69 -30.77
C LEU A 113 -7.51 -31.14 -31.42
N ARG A 114 -7.47 -32.32 -32.04
CA ARG A 114 -6.23 -32.90 -32.59
C ARG A 114 -5.56 -32.01 -33.63
N ASP A 115 -6.35 -31.37 -34.49
CA ASP A 115 -5.88 -30.46 -35.55
C ASP A 115 -6.08 -28.99 -35.20
N ALA A 116 -6.47 -28.68 -33.98
CA ALA A 116 -6.66 -27.30 -33.52
C ALA A 116 -5.28 -26.63 -33.27
N PRO A 117 -5.19 -25.31 -33.48
CA PRO A 117 -3.97 -24.57 -33.16
C PRO A 117 -3.67 -24.56 -31.67
N THR A 118 -2.40 -24.48 -31.28
CA THR A 118 -2.00 -24.36 -29.90
C THR A 118 -2.30 -22.95 -29.36
N ILE A 119 -2.38 -22.80 -28.02
CA ILE A 119 -2.60 -21.49 -27.37
C ILE A 119 -1.52 -20.46 -27.73
N ALA A 120 -0.29 -20.88 -28.01
CA ALA A 120 0.79 -19.99 -28.43
C ALA A 120 0.52 -19.33 -29.80
N ALA A 121 -0.19 -20.02 -30.70
CA ALA A 121 -0.60 -19.48 -32.00
C ALA A 121 -1.89 -18.62 -31.87
N VAL A 122 -2.84 -19.04 -31.05
CA VAL A 122 -4.17 -18.39 -30.94
C VAL A 122 -4.12 -17.11 -30.10
N LEU A 123 -3.37 -17.11 -29.02
CA LEU A 123 -3.39 -16.00 -28.05
C LEU A 123 -2.96 -14.64 -28.65
N PRO A 124 -1.92 -14.53 -29.51
CA PRO A 124 -1.60 -13.27 -30.18
C PRO A 124 -2.75 -12.74 -31.05
N MET A 125 -3.47 -13.64 -31.74
CA MET A 125 -4.63 -13.27 -32.58
C MET A 125 -5.78 -12.73 -31.73
N PHE A 126 -6.07 -13.40 -30.61
CA PHE A 126 -7.07 -12.93 -29.65
C PHE A 126 -6.70 -11.58 -29.04
N LEU A 127 -5.44 -11.39 -28.62
CA LEU A 127 -4.98 -10.12 -28.05
C LEU A 127 -5.04 -8.97 -29.05
N GLU A 128 -4.79 -9.25 -30.34
CA GLU A 128 -4.98 -8.28 -31.41
C GLU A 128 -6.47 -7.95 -31.61
N PHE A 129 -7.33 -8.96 -31.62
CA PHE A 129 -8.79 -8.77 -31.68
C PHE A 129 -9.29 -7.93 -30.51
N ALA A 130 -8.74 -8.13 -29.31
CA ALA A 130 -9.13 -7.41 -28.08
C ALA A 130 -8.43 -6.04 -27.90
N ARG A 131 -7.53 -5.67 -28.81
CA ARG A 131 -6.73 -4.43 -28.67
C ARG A 131 -7.63 -3.20 -28.54
N GLY A 132 -7.35 -2.36 -27.53
CA GLY A 132 -8.08 -1.11 -27.31
C GLY A 132 -9.50 -1.28 -26.77
N ALA A 133 -9.89 -2.48 -26.35
CA ALA A 133 -11.20 -2.77 -25.81
C ALA A 133 -11.17 -3.08 -24.30
N VAL A 134 -12.33 -2.91 -23.65
CA VAL A 134 -12.58 -3.43 -22.31
C VAL A 134 -12.89 -4.92 -22.41
N LEU A 135 -12.13 -5.78 -21.72
CA LEU A 135 -12.47 -7.19 -21.62
C LEU A 135 -13.66 -7.38 -20.67
N VAL A 136 -14.66 -8.10 -21.12
CA VAL A 136 -15.84 -8.44 -20.33
C VAL A 136 -15.97 -9.95 -20.26
N ALA A 137 -16.24 -10.51 -19.09
CA ALA A 137 -16.56 -11.92 -18.96
C ALA A 137 -17.54 -12.18 -17.83
N HIS A 138 -18.21 -13.33 -17.89
CA HIS A 138 -19.10 -13.79 -16.83
C HIS A 138 -18.29 -14.57 -15.78
N ASN A 139 -17.99 -13.92 -14.63
CA ASN A 139 -16.96 -14.32 -13.66
C ASN A 139 -15.52 -14.10 -14.17
N ALA A 140 -15.25 -12.90 -14.68
CA ALA A 140 -14.02 -12.50 -15.36
C ALA A 140 -12.69 -12.87 -14.67
N GLY A 141 -12.70 -13.17 -13.38
CA GLY A 141 -11.53 -13.68 -12.67
C GLY A 141 -11.02 -15.02 -13.22
N PHE A 142 -11.93 -15.85 -13.71
CA PHE A 142 -11.62 -17.13 -14.34
C PHE A 142 -10.98 -16.91 -15.70
N ASP A 143 -11.69 -16.31 -16.64
CA ASP A 143 -11.25 -16.17 -18.05
C ASP A 143 -9.97 -15.35 -18.18
N VAL A 144 -9.95 -14.16 -17.55
CA VAL A 144 -8.76 -13.31 -17.55
C VAL A 144 -7.59 -13.98 -16.82
N GLY A 145 -7.87 -14.79 -15.81
CA GLY A 145 -6.86 -15.60 -15.11
C GLY A 145 -6.19 -16.60 -16.03
N PHE A 146 -6.97 -17.34 -16.83
CA PHE A 146 -6.46 -18.30 -17.80
C PHE A 146 -5.70 -17.62 -18.94
N LEU A 147 -6.23 -16.55 -19.54
CA LEU A 147 -5.55 -15.80 -20.60
C LEU A 147 -4.20 -15.25 -20.13
N ARG A 148 -4.16 -14.64 -18.94
CA ARG A 148 -2.92 -14.10 -18.37
C ARG A 148 -1.89 -15.20 -18.06
N ALA A 149 -2.34 -16.31 -17.50
CA ALA A 149 -1.46 -17.44 -17.22
C ALA A 149 -0.92 -18.08 -18.51
N ALA A 150 -1.75 -18.17 -19.56
CA ALA A 150 -1.33 -18.61 -20.88
C ALA A 150 -0.30 -17.65 -21.50
N ALA A 151 -0.53 -16.33 -21.44
CA ALA A 151 0.41 -15.31 -21.91
C ALA A 151 1.78 -15.45 -21.21
N GLN A 152 1.78 -15.62 -19.89
CA GLN A 152 3.00 -15.82 -19.11
C GLN A 152 3.76 -17.09 -19.52
N ARG A 153 3.05 -18.22 -19.72
CA ARG A 153 3.68 -19.49 -20.16
C ARG A 153 4.26 -19.42 -21.58
N CYS A 154 3.60 -18.68 -22.47
CA CYS A 154 4.04 -18.49 -23.84
C CYS A 154 5.06 -17.36 -24.03
N GLY A 155 5.43 -16.62 -22.98
CA GLY A 155 6.31 -15.44 -23.07
C GLY A 155 5.69 -14.26 -23.83
N ILE A 156 4.35 -14.20 -23.95
CA ILE A 156 3.64 -13.15 -24.68
C ILE A 156 3.36 -11.97 -23.71
N PRO A 157 3.70 -10.72 -24.09
CA PRO A 157 3.41 -9.56 -23.26
C PRO A 157 1.91 -9.40 -22.98
N TRP A 158 1.54 -9.24 -21.71
CA TRP A 158 0.18 -8.99 -21.30
C TRP A 158 -0.04 -7.49 -21.10
N SER A 159 -0.85 -6.85 -21.94
CA SER A 159 -1.11 -5.39 -21.97
C SER A 159 -2.00 -4.87 -20.84
N ARG A 160 -2.44 -5.74 -19.91
CA ARG A 160 -3.35 -5.42 -18.79
C ARG A 160 -4.58 -4.62 -19.23
N PRO A 161 -5.42 -5.15 -20.11
CA PRO A 161 -6.62 -4.45 -20.56
C PRO A 161 -7.57 -4.20 -19.38
N PRO A 162 -8.40 -3.13 -19.44
CA PRO A 162 -9.45 -2.92 -18.46
C PRO A 162 -10.45 -4.09 -18.47
N VAL A 163 -10.93 -4.50 -17.29
CA VAL A 163 -11.79 -5.68 -17.13
C VAL A 163 -13.09 -5.33 -16.44
N LEU A 164 -14.21 -5.81 -16.99
CA LEU A 164 -15.54 -5.75 -16.41
C LEU A 164 -16.08 -7.17 -16.15
N CYS A 165 -16.58 -7.42 -14.95
CA CYS A 165 -17.18 -8.71 -14.59
C CYS A 165 -18.70 -8.57 -14.49
N THR A 166 -19.45 -9.27 -15.34
CA THR A 166 -20.93 -9.20 -15.36
C THR A 166 -21.56 -9.78 -14.09
N VAL A 167 -20.94 -10.79 -13.42
CA VAL A 167 -21.40 -11.27 -12.11
C VAL A 167 -21.34 -10.15 -11.07
N LYS A 168 -20.22 -9.40 -11.01
CA LYS A 168 -20.08 -8.29 -10.06
C LYS A 168 -21.02 -7.14 -10.41
N LEU A 169 -21.23 -6.87 -11.69
CA LEU A 169 -22.17 -5.86 -12.15
C LEU A 169 -23.61 -6.25 -11.81
N ALA A 170 -24.03 -7.49 -12.13
CA ALA A 170 -25.36 -7.99 -11.82
C ALA A 170 -25.68 -7.90 -10.31
N ARG A 171 -24.72 -8.24 -9.44
CA ARG A 171 -24.88 -8.12 -7.98
C ARG A 171 -25.01 -6.66 -7.49
N ARG A 172 -24.60 -5.71 -8.28
CA ARG A 172 -24.76 -4.28 -7.98
C ARG A 172 -26.06 -3.68 -8.56
N VAL A 173 -26.52 -4.21 -9.69
CA VAL A 173 -27.68 -3.71 -10.42
C VAL A 173 -28.98 -4.38 -9.96
N LEU A 174 -28.94 -5.67 -9.70
CA LEU A 174 -30.09 -6.49 -9.34
C LEU A 174 -30.11 -6.79 -7.83
N SER A 175 -31.29 -6.76 -7.24
CA SER A 175 -31.47 -7.19 -5.85
C SER A 175 -31.32 -8.72 -5.72
N ARG A 176 -31.08 -9.21 -4.50
CA ARG A 176 -31.01 -10.65 -4.25
C ARG A 176 -32.37 -11.34 -4.43
N GLU A 177 -33.46 -10.62 -4.23
CA GLU A 177 -34.81 -11.10 -4.43
C GLU A 177 -35.15 -11.27 -5.92
N GLU A 178 -34.72 -10.30 -6.76
CA GLU A 178 -34.91 -10.33 -8.19
C GLU A 178 -34.00 -11.37 -8.87
N ALA A 179 -32.73 -11.44 -8.50
CA ALA A 179 -31.75 -12.40 -9.01
C ALA A 179 -31.14 -13.24 -7.89
N PRO A 180 -31.83 -14.26 -7.39
CA PRO A 180 -31.28 -15.17 -6.37
C PRO A 180 -29.98 -15.85 -6.83
N SER A 181 -29.89 -16.19 -8.11
CA SER A 181 -28.71 -16.72 -8.77
C SER A 181 -28.16 -15.74 -9.79
N VAL A 182 -26.83 -15.66 -9.88
CA VAL A 182 -26.11 -14.90 -10.91
C VAL A 182 -25.35 -15.80 -11.88
N ARG A 183 -25.71 -17.08 -11.99
CA ARG A 183 -25.21 -17.96 -13.05
C ARG A 183 -25.66 -17.41 -14.40
N LEU A 184 -24.83 -17.58 -15.44
CA LEU A 184 -25.12 -17.04 -16.77
C LEU A 184 -26.51 -17.46 -17.28
N SER A 185 -26.85 -18.75 -17.21
CA SER A 185 -28.13 -19.27 -17.61
C SER A 185 -29.33 -18.68 -16.84
N ALA A 186 -29.14 -18.39 -15.55
CA ALA A 186 -30.19 -17.75 -14.74
C ALA A 186 -30.39 -16.28 -15.11
N LEU A 187 -29.27 -15.54 -15.33
CA LEU A 187 -29.34 -14.13 -15.76
C LEU A 187 -29.84 -14.00 -17.20
N ALA A 188 -29.39 -14.83 -18.11
CA ALA A 188 -29.86 -14.85 -19.49
C ALA A 188 -31.38 -15.00 -19.55
N ARG A 189 -31.94 -15.97 -18.79
CA ARG A 189 -33.40 -16.15 -18.70
C ARG A 189 -34.12 -14.97 -18.03
N LEU A 190 -33.58 -14.45 -16.91
CA LEU A 190 -34.17 -13.33 -16.18
C LEU A 190 -34.21 -12.05 -17.03
N LEU A 191 -33.15 -11.79 -17.80
CA LEU A 191 -32.97 -10.56 -18.57
C LEU A 191 -33.45 -10.69 -20.03
N GLY A 192 -33.98 -11.86 -20.41
CA GLY A 192 -34.54 -12.08 -21.74
C GLY A 192 -33.49 -12.14 -22.86
N SER A 193 -32.34 -12.77 -22.60
CA SER A 193 -31.31 -13.01 -23.60
C SER A 193 -31.87 -13.76 -24.81
N ALA A 194 -31.50 -13.36 -25.99
CA ALA A 194 -31.85 -14.04 -27.24
C ALA A 194 -31.04 -15.34 -27.41
N THR A 195 -29.87 -15.45 -26.78
CA THR A 195 -28.97 -16.60 -26.84
C THR A 195 -29.05 -17.39 -25.55
N GLU A 196 -29.29 -18.70 -25.63
CA GLU A 196 -29.17 -19.59 -24.48
C GLU A 196 -27.72 -20.04 -24.31
N PRO A 197 -27.17 -20.01 -23.07
CA PRO A 197 -25.86 -20.55 -22.78
C PRO A 197 -25.83 -22.08 -22.99
N THR A 198 -24.82 -22.58 -23.70
CA THR A 198 -24.71 -23.99 -24.11
C THR A 198 -23.44 -24.68 -23.63
N HIS A 199 -22.61 -24.02 -22.82
CA HIS A 199 -21.24 -24.43 -22.52
C HIS A 199 -20.36 -24.55 -23.78
N ARG A 200 -20.60 -23.65 -24.74
CA ARG A 200 -19.72 -23.38 -25.87
C ARG A 200 -19.32 -21.92 -25.80
N ALA A 201 -18.03 -21.66 -25.85
CA ALA A 201 -17.45 -20.36 -25.53
C ALA A 201 -18.07 -19.20 -26.35
N LEU A 202 -18.38 -19.39 -27.64
CA LEU A 202 -18.98 -18.32 -28.42
C LEU A 202 -20.45 -18.05 -28.03
N ASP A 203 -21.25 -19.08 -27.78
CA ASP A 203 -22.64 -18.92 -27.39
C ASP A 203 -22.76 -18.30 -26.00
N ASP A 204 -21.89 -18.69 -25.07
CA ASP A 204 -21.82 -18.11 -23.72
C ASP A 204 -21.32 -16.66 -23.76
N ALA A 205 -20.40 -16.32 -24.67
CA ALA A 205 -20.00 -14.94 -24.91
C ALA A 205 -21.17 -14.11 -25.48
N ARG A 206 -21.96 -14.63 -26.43
CA ARG A 206 -23.16 -13.97 -26.98
C ARG A 206 -24.25 -13.74 -25.91
N ALA A 207 -24.55 -14.77 -25.11
CA ALA A 207 -25.46 -14.64 -23.98
C ALA A 207 -24.98 -13.59 -22.96
N THR A 208 -23.66 -13.51 -22.76
CA THR A 208 -23.03 -12.51 -21.89
C THR A 208 -23.13 -11.09 -22.48
N VAL A 209 -23.13 -10.92 -23.82
CA VAL A 209 -23.44 -9.62 -24.48
C VAL A 209 -24.84 -9.15 -24.10
N ASP A 210 -25.83 -10.02 -24.26
CA ASP A 210 -27.23 -9.69 -23.96
C ASP A 210 -27.40 -9.31 -22.48
N VAL A 211 -26.80 -10.10 -21.59
CA VAL A 211 -26.77 -9.81 -20.14
C VAL A 211 -26.11 -8.47 -19.85
N LEU A 212 -24.99 -8.13 -20.50
CA LEU A 212 -24.31 -6.87 -20.33
C LEU A 212 -25.19 -5.70 -20.79
N HIS A 213 -25.78 -5.80 -21.96
CA HIS A 213 -26.66 -4.75 -22.52
C HIS A 213 -27.87 -4.50 -21.61
N ALA A 214 -28.55 -5.55 -21.15
CA ALA A 214 -29.69 -5.42 -20.24
C ALA A 214 -29.29 -4.80 -18.89
N LEU A 215 -28.10 -5.11 -18.36
CA LEU A 215 -27.59 -4.49 -17.13
C LEU A 215 -27.24 -3.01 -17.34
N ILE A 216 -26.67 -2.64 -18.50
CA ILE A 216 -26.39 -1.25 -18.86
C ILE A 216 -27.69 -0.45 -19.01
N GLU A 217 -28.69 -1.01 -19.69
CA GLU A 217 -30.01 -0.36 -19.87
C GLU A 217 -30.67 -0.06 -18.51
N ARG A 218 -30.64 -1.00 -17.57
CA ARG A 218 -31.20 -0.81 -16.23
C ARG A 218 -30.57 0.34 -15.43
N VAL A 219 -29.30 0.66 -15.66
CA VAL A 219 -28.61 1.74 -14.95
C VAL A 219 -28.54 3.04 -15.76
N GLY A 220 -28.89 3.01 -17.05
CA GLY A 220 -28.86 4.18 -17.96
C GLY A 220 -29.65 5.37 -17.41
N ASN A 221 -30.84 5.13 -16.87
CA ASN A 221 -31.72 6.15 -16.27
C ASN A 221 -31.17 6.68 -14.92
N GLN A 222 -30.08 6.14 -14.41
CA GLN A 222 -29.49 6.50 -13.12
C GLN A 222 -28.22 7.33 -13.28
N GLY A 223 -27.98 7.90 -14.49
CA GLY A 223 -26.83 8.75 -14.76
C GLY A 223 -25.51 7.99 -14.97
N VAL A 224 -25.57 6.69 -15.26
CA VAL A 224 -24.42 5.87 -15.65
C VAL A 224 -24.24 6.01 -17.16
N THR A 225 -23.33 6.87 -17.58
CA THR A 225 -23.14 7.22 -19.00
C THR A 225 -21.76 6.83 -19.54
N THR A 226 -20.80 6.58 -18.66
CA THR A 226 -19.43 6.22 -19.03
C THR A 226 -19.05 4.83 -18.53
N TYR A 227 -17.99 4.24 -19.10
CA TYR A 227 -17.43 2.98 -18.60
C TYR A 227 -16.98 3.10 -17.12
N SER A 228 -16.40 4.22 -16.73
CA SER A 228 -16.02 4.48 -15.34
C SER A 228 -17.22 4.47 -14.39
N ASP A 229 -18.34 5.08 -14.81
CA ASP A 229 -19.58 5.05 -14.03
C ASP A 229 -20.12 3.62 -13.88
N LEU A 230 -20.11 2.84 -14.96
CA LEU A 230 -20.58 1.46 -14.95
C LEU A 230 -19.72 0.57 -14.04
N ARG A 231 -18.39 0.69 -14.15
CA ARG A 231 -17.43 -0.06 -13.33
C ARG A 231 -17.58 0.22 -11.84
N THR A 232 -17.91 1.46 -11.49
CA THR A 232 -17.99 1.93 -10.11
C THR A 232 -19.43 2.04 -9.58
N TYR A 233 -20.42 1.63 -10.35
CA TYR A 233 -21.83 1.70 -9.98
C TYR A 233 -22.10 0.97 -8.66
N LEU A 234 -22.71 1.67 -7.70
CA LEU A 234 -23.20 1.14 -6.44
C LEU A 234 -24.62 1.65 -6.17
N PRO A 235 -25.61 0.79 -5.94
CA PRO A 235 -27.01 1.19 -5.73
C PRO A 235 -27.24 2.03 -4.47
N GLY A 236 -26.29 2.01 -3.52
CA GLY A 236 -26.39 2.77 -2.28
C GLY A 236 -26.00 4.25 -2.37
N VAL A 237 -25.76 4.82 -3.56
CA VAL A 237 -25.51 6.25 -3.75
C VAL A 237 -26.83 6.93 -4.05
N THR A 238 -27.22 7.88 -3.21
CA THR A 238 -28.47 8.64 -3.41
C THR A 238 -28.38 9.55 -4.63
N ASN A 239 -29.52 9.87 -5.26
CA ASN A 239 -29.58 10.84 -6.35
C ASN A 239 -29.01 12.21 -5.94
N ALA A 240 -29.21 12.63 -4.68
CA ALA A 240 -28.61 13.84 -4.12
C ALA A 240 -27.09 13.81 -4.14
N GLN A 241 -26.46 12.67 -3.86
CA GLN A 241 -25.00 12.51 -3.93
C GLN A 241 -24.48 12.51 -5.37
N ARG A 242 -25.23 11.89 -6.32
CA ARG A 242 -24.89 11.91 -7.75
C ARG A 242 -25.00 13.33 -8.33
N ASN A 243 -26.02 14.09 -7.96
CA ASN A 243 -26.19 15.48 -8.42
C ASN A 243 -25.01 16.38 -7.97
N LYS A 244 -24.33 16.03 -6.88
CA LYS A 244 -23.10 16.73 -6.44
C LYS A 244 -21.88 16.50 -7.37
N ARG A 245 -21.97 15.64 -8.39
CA ARG A 245 -20.91 15.49 -9.40
C ARG A 245 -20.58 16.83 -10.09
N VAL A 246 -21.52 17.75 -10.14
CA VAL A 246 -21.29 19.12 -10.64
C VAL A 246 -20.12 19.79 -9.92
N LEU A 247 -19.85 19.46 -8.65
CA LEU A 247 -18.72 19.98 -7.86
C LEU A 247 -17.35 19.58 -8.42
N ALA A 248 -17.28 18.52 -9.25
CA ALA A 248 -16.06 18.10 -9.90
C ALA A 248 -15.87 18.70 -11.30
N MET A 249 -16.91 19.30 -11.91
CA MET A 249 -16.89 19.69 -13.33
C MET A 249 -15.93 20.85 -13.63
N HIS A 250 -15.67 21.71 -12.66
CA HIS A 250 -14.74 22.85 -12.81
C HIS A 250 -13.27 22.47 -12.56
N LEU A 251 -13.01 21.24 -12.09
CA LEU A 251 -11.65 20.82 -11.76
C LEU A 251 -10.85 20.51 -13.04
N PRO A 252 -9.54 20.83 -13.05
CA PRO A 252 -8.68 20.56 -14.20
C PRO A 252 -8.31 19.08 -14.29
N TYR A 253 -7.87 18.65 -15.48
CA TYR A 253 -7.30 17.31 -15.75
C TYR A 253 -5.81 17.23 -15.42
N ARG A 254 -5.38 17.91 -14.37
CA ARG A 254 -3.98 18.01 -13.96
C ARG A 254 -3.74 17.37 -12.59
N PRO A 255 -2.49 17.02 -12.29
CA PRO A 255 -2.11 16.61 -10.95
C PRO A 255 -2.38 17.72 -9.93
N GLY A 256 -2.73 17.32 -8.69
CA GLY A 256 -2.92 18.30 -7.64
C GLY A 256 -3.52 17.76 -6.36
N VAL A 257 -3.86 18.69 -5.48
CA VAL A 257 -4.53 18.45 -4.21
C VAL A 257 -5.95 18.99 -4.30
N TYR A 258 -6.92 18.23 -3.79
CA TYR A 258 -8.31 18.65 -3.68
C TYR A 258 -8.75 18.68 -2.22
N LEU A 259 -9.65 19.62 -1.88
CA LEU A 259 -10.16 19.85 -0.55
C LEU A 259 -11.70 19.87 -0.61
N PHE A 260 -12.35 18.91 0.05
CA PHE A 260 -13.79 18.95 0.24
C PHE A 260 -14.15 19.92 1.36
N ARG A 261 -15.06 20.85 1.07
CA ARG A 261 -15.58 21.83 2.02
C ARG A 261 -16.98 21.47 2.49
N GLY A 262 -17.23 21.68 3.78
CA GLY A 262 -18.55 21.54 4.38
C GLY A 262 -19.39 22.82 4.33
N PRO A 263 -20.61 22.79 4.90
CA PRO A 263 -21.56 23.91 4.84
C PRO A 263 -21.03 25.21 5.46
N SER A 264 -20.16 25.13 6.46
CA SER A 264 -19.54 26.30 7.12
C SER A 264 -18.21 26.70 6.49
N GLY A 265 -17.85 26.14 5.33
CA GLY A 265 -16.57 26.36 4.66
C GLY A 265 -15.38 25.59 5.27
N GLU A 266 -15.61 24.78 6.29
CA GLU A 266 -14.60 23.94 6.95
C GLU A 266 -14.06 22.87 5.98
N VAL A 267 -12.78 22.52 6.13
CA VAL A 267 -12.15 21.46 5.33
C VAL A 267 -12.52 20.10 5.93
N LEU A 268 -13.31 19.33 5.21
CA LEU A 268 -13.75 17.99 5.61
C LEU A 268 -12.70 16.92 5.30
N TYR A 269 -12.12 16.99 4.10
CA TYR A 269 -11.18 15.98 3.59
C TYR A 269 -10.20 16.61 2.61
N ILE A 270 -8.96 16.15 2.63
CA ILE A 270 -7.90 16.52 1.70
C ILE A 270 -7.37 15.25 1.04
N GLY A 271 -7.09 15.29 -0.26
CA GLY A 271 -6.48 14.19 -0.97
C GLY A 271 -5.73 14.64 -2.21
N THR A 272 -4.91 13.75 -2.78
CA THR A 272 -4.14 13.99 -4.00
C THR A 272 -4.71 13.21 -5.18
N ALA A 273 -4.44 13.70 -6.37
CA ALA A 273 -4.77 13.03 -7.62
C ALA A 273 -3.74 13.33 -8.70
N GLY A 274 -3.46 12.36 -9.58
CA GLY A 274 -2.77 12.59 -10.86
C GLY A 274 -3.68 13.32 -11.86
N ASN A 275 -5.00 13.17 -11.71
CA ASN A 275 -6.02 13.88 -12.45
C ASN A 275 -7.15 14.27 -11.47
N LEU A 276 -7.23 15.56 -11.15
CA LEU A 276 -8.13 16.10 -10.14
C LEU A 276 -9.61 15.82 -10.48
N ARG A 277 -10.02 16.15 -11.71
CA ARG A 277 -11.43 16.01 -12.13
C ARG A 277 -11.89 14.56 -12.10
N ARG A 278 -11.07 13.64 -12.63
CA ARG A 278 -11.36 12.20 -12.60
C ARG A 278 -11.50 11.67 -11.18
N ARG A 279 -10.51 11.97 -10.33
CA ARG A 279 -10.47 11.46 -8.94
C ARG A 279 -11.62 11.97 -8.10
N VAL A 280 -11.89 13.26 -8.15
CA VAL A 280 -13.00 13.85 -7.38
C VAL A 280 -14.34 13.36 -7.88
N GLY A 281 -14.52 13.20 -9.20
CA GLY A 281 -15.72 12.62 -9.80
C GLY A 281 -16.05 11.23 -9.24
N GLN A 282 -15.03 10.40 -8.96
CA GLN A 282 -15.21 9.04 -8.42
C GLN A 282 -15.88 9.01 -7.03
N TYR A 283 -15.73 10.05 -6.20
CA TYR A 283 -16.43 10.10 -4.91
C TYR A 283 -17.95 10.18 -5.04
N PHE A 284 -18.45 10.78 -6.13
CA PHE A 284 -19.87 10.94 -6.39
C PHE A 284 -20.50 9.74 -7.09
N THR A 285 -19.69 8.82 -7.61
CA THR A 285 -20.16 7.58 -8.26
C THR A 285 -20.26 6.40 -7.30
N GLY A 286 -19.86 6.58 -6.04
CA GLY A 286 -19.88 5.52 -5.01
C GLY A 286 -18.74 4.50 -5.12
N ALA A 287 -17.72 4.78 -5.92
CA ALA A 287 -16.54 3.91 -6.08
C ALA A 287 -15.74 3.72 -4.78
N ASP A 288 -15.89 4.60 -3.80
CA ASP A 288 -15.21 4.48 -2.51
C ASP A 288 -16.06 3.62 -1.55
N PRO A 289 -15.61 2.41 -1.18
CA PRO A 289 -16.38 1.50 -0.33
C PRO A 289 -16.47 1.96 1.13
N ARG A 290 -15.70 2.98 1.54
CA ARG A 290 -15.61 3.43 2.93
C ARG A 290 -16.84 4.24 3.31
N GLY A 291 -17.64 3.77 4.30
CA GLY A 291 -18.88 4.43 4.76
C GLY A 291 -18.68 5.91 5.15
N ARG A 292 -17.54 6.26 5.80
CA ARG A 292 -17.19 7.65 6.15
C ARG A 292 -17.04 8.57 4.94
N MET A 293 -16.62 8.04 3.78
CA MET A 293 -16.51 8.87 2.56
C MET A 293 -17.91 9.19 2.01
N LYS A 294 -18.87 8.28 2.14
CA LYS A 294 -20.26 8.56 1.78
C LYS A 294 -20.87 9.68 2.63
N GLU A 295 -20.60 9.66 3.94
CA GLU A 295 -20.99 10.72 4.86
C GLU A 295 -20.34 12.06 4.49
N MET A 296 -19.02 12.09 4.28
CA MET A 296 -18.28 13.27 3.86
C MET A 296 -18.85 13.85 2.55
N VAL A 297 -19.10 13.01 1.54
CA VAL A 297 -19.74 13.45 0.27
C VAL A 297 -21.14 14.01 0.50
N GLY A 298 -21.92 13.44 1.44
CA GLY A 298 -23.22 13.97 1.84
C GLY A 298 -23.12 15.39 2.40
N LEU A 299 -22.10 15.70 3.18
CA LEU A 299 -21.87 17.02 3.78
C LEU A 299 -21.20 18.02 2.83
N ALA A 300 -20.42 17.55 1.85
CA ALA A 300 -19.66 18.42 0.96
C ALA A 300 -20.54 19.39 0.19
N THR A 301 -20.20 20.68 0.20
CA THR A 301 -20.87 21.77 -0.52
C THR A 301 -20.00 22.38 -1.61
N ALA A 302 -18.67 22.26 -1.50
CA ALA A 302 -17.71 22.73 -2.49
C ALA A 302 -16.47 21.83 -2.53
N VAL A 303 -15.73 21.94 -3.61
CA VAL A 303 -14.42 21.29 -3.76
C VAL A 303 -13.42 22.33 -4.26
N ASP A 304 -12.45 22.68 -3.41
CA ASP A 304 -11.32 23.50 -3.82
C ASP A 304 -10.20 22.62 -4.35
N HIS A 305 -9.27 23.19 -5.10
CA HIS A 305 -8.10 22.48 -5.57
C HIS A 305 -6.86 23.37 -5.65
N VAL A 306 -5.71 22.72 -5.66
CA VAL A 306 -4.41 23.33 -5.94
C VAL A 306 -3.75 22.48 -7.02
N GLU A 307 -3.53 23.06 -8.20
CA GLU A 307 -2.77 22.39 -9.26
C GLU A 307 -1.32 22.21 -8.83
N CYS A 308 -0.73 21.10 -9.21
CA CYS A 308 0.66 20.75 -8.93
C CYS A 308 1.34 20.31 -10.23
N ALA A 309 2.65 20.50 -10.30
CA ALA A 309 3.41 20.12 -11.47
C ALA A 309 3.44 18.58 -11.64
N HIS A 310 3.56 17.85 -10.53
CA HIS A 310 3.62 16.38 -10.52
C HIS A 310 3.23 15.81 -9.14
N ALA A 311 3.19 14.48 -9.08
CA ALA A 311 2.72 13.75 -7.89
C ALA A 311 3.52 14.03 -6.60
N LEU A 312 4.85 14.27 -6.69
CA LEU A 312 5.65 14.62 -5.52
C LEU A 312 5.17 15.94 -4.91
N GLU A 313 4.99 16.98 -5.73
CA GLU A 313 4.48 18.26 -5.24
C GLU A 313 3.09 18.13 -4.62
N ALA A 314 2.20 17.39 -5.29
CA ALA A 314 0.87 17.12 -4.76
C ALA A 314 0.92 16.45 -3.38
N GLY A 315 1.76 15.43 -3.21
CA GLY A 315 1.95 14.75 -1.94
C GLY A 315 2.50 15.64 -0.83
N VAL A 316 3.48 16.50 -1.15
CA VAL A 316 4.03 17.45 -0.17
C VAL A 316 2.98 18.50 0.22
N ARG A 317 2.25 19.05 -0.75
CA ARG A 317 1.17 20.02 -0.47
C ARG A 317 0.05 19.41 0.36
N GLU A 318 -0.33 18.15 0.07
CA GLU A 318 -1.29 17.43 0.90
C GLU A 318 -0.83 17.35 2.36
N LEU A 319 0.43 16.93 2.61
CA LEU A 319 0.98 16.82 3.96
C LEU A 319 0.93 18.16 4.72
N ARG A 320 1.33 19.24 4.04
CA ARG A 320 1.31 20.60 4.61
C ARG A 320 -0.12 21.08 4.92
N LEU A 321 -1.06 20.82 4.01
CA LEU A 321 -2.47 21.15 4.21
C LEU A 321 -3.13 20.29 5.29
N LEU A 322 -2.80 19.00 5.38
CA LEU A 322 -3.26 18.12 6.46
C LEU A 322 -2.80 18.61 7.83
N ALA A 323 -1.55 19.07 7.93
CA ALA A 323 -1.02 19.64 9.17
C ALA A 323 -1.70 20.95 9.55
N ALA A 324 -2.04 21.81 8.56
CA ALA A 324 -2.67 23.10 8.78
C ALA A 324 -4.15 22.99 9.16
N HIS A 325 -4.91 22.09 8.51
CA HIS A 325 -6.37 22.01 8.66
C HIS A 325 -6.85 20.88 9.56
N ALA A 326 -6.04 19.83 9.79
CA ALA A 326 -6.40 18.64 10.57
C ALA A 326 -7.81 18.08 10.26
N PRO A 327 -8.18 17.85 8.99
CA PRO A 327 -9.56 17.59 8.57
C PRO A 327 -10.14 16.31 9.20
N PRO A 328 -11.44 16.30 9.57
CA PRO A 328 -12.03 15.21 10.36
C PRO A 328 -12.07 13.87 9.63
N TYR A 329 -12.20 13.86 8.31
CA TYR A 329 -12.30 12.62 7.52
C TYR A 329 -10.95 12.02 7.12
N ASN A 330 -9.82 12.74 7.28
CA ASN A 330 -8.49 12.16 7.13
C ASN A 330 -8.07 11.43 8.42
N ARG A 331 -7.51 10.22 8.30
CA ARG A 331 -7.01 9.45 9.43
C ARG A 331 -5.50 9.53 9.59
N ARG A 332 -4.77 9.65 8.48
CA ARG A 332 -3.29 9.67 8.45
C ARG A 332 -2.78 11.10 8.36
N SER A 333 -1.57 11.32 8.85
CA SER A 333 -0.80 12.57 8.68
C SER A 333 -1.46 13.86 9.19
N ARG A 334 -2.55 13.76 10.01
CA ARG A 334 -3.20 14.91 10.66
C ARG A 334 -2.36 15.54 11.76
N PHE A 335 -1.50 14.73 12.37
CA PHE A 335 -0.73 15.12 13.55
C PHE A 335 0.76 14.87 13.27
N PRO A 336 1.50 15.86 12.73
CA PRO A 336 2.90 15.70 12.36
C PRO A 336 3.82 15.47 13.58
N HIS A 337 3.42 15.91 14.76
CA HIS A 337 4.21 15.76 16.00
C HIS A 337 3.96 14.47 16.78
N ARG A 338 3.33 13.46 16.19
CA ARG A 338 3.00 12.19 16.85
C ARG A 338 4.19 11.24 17.01
N TRP A 339 5.33 11.55 16.40
CA TRP A 339 6.49 10.67 16.35
C TRP A 339 7.25 10.65 17.66
N TRP A 340 7.82 9.50 18.00
CA TRP A 340 8.76 9.36 19.10
C TRP A 340 10.18 9.38 18.57
N TRP A 341 11.08 9.89 19.41
CA TRP A 341 12.50 10.01 19.12
C TRP A 341 13.31 9.53 20.33
N VAL A 342 14.48 8.98 20.09
CA VAL A 342 15.44 8.66 21.13
C VAL A 342 16.59 9.64 21.03
N VAL A 343 16.88 10.31 22.13
CA VAL A 343 17.94 11.33 22.25
C VAL A 343 18.91 10.99 23.36
N LEU A 344 20.16 11.43 23.24
CA LEU A 344 21.10 11.48 24.34
C LEU A 344 20.76 12.66 25.25
N THR A 345 20.63 12.42 26.55
CA THR A 345 20.33 13.47 27.54
C THR A 345 21.55 14.38 27.74
N ASP A 346 21.27 15.61 28.20
CA ASP A 346 22.30 16.61 28.50
C ASP A 346 22.63 16.60 30.00
N GLU A 347 23.45 15.68 30.39
CA GLU A 347 23.87 15.49 31.78
C GLU A 347 25.31 14.90 31.81
N PRO A 348 26.05 14.99 32.94
CA PRO A 348 27.42 14.49 33.02
C PRO A 348 27.59 13.02 32.62
N PHE A 349 26.57 12.21 32.88
CA PHE A 349 26.47 10.81 32.46
C PHE A 349 25.24 10.63 31.57
N PRO A 350 25.32 10.97 30.26
CA PRO A 350 24.20 10.89 29.34
C PRO A 350 23.58 9.50 29.27
N ARG A 351 22.25 9.47 29.07
CA ARG A 351 21.49 8.26 28.79
C ARG A 351 20.63 8.45 27.56
N LEU A 352 20.09 7.37 27.03
CA LEU A 352 19.11 7.43 25.96
C LEU A 352 17.69 7.63 26.53
N SER A 353 16.96 8.60 26.01
CA SER A 353 15.61 8.94 26.44
C SER A 353 14.64 9.06 25.28
N ALA A 354 13.45 8.45 25.43
CA ALA A 354 12.40 8.54 24.44
C ALA A 354 11.56 9.81 24.66
N VAL A 355 11.53 10.70 23.66
CA VAL A 355 10.85 12.00 23.69
C VAL A 355 9.99 12.19 22.44
N ARG A 356 8.96 13.05 22.51
CA ARG A 356 8.16 13.44 21.33
C ARG A 356 8.73 14.67 20.61
N GLU A 357 9.32 15.58 21.35
CA GLU A 357 9.86 16.83 20.83
C GLU A 357 11.36 16.90 21.14
N PRO A 358 12.20 16.35 20.28
CA PRO A 358 13.64 16.45 20.45
C PRO A 358 14.09 17.89 20.13
N ARG A 359 14.87 18.46 21.05
CA ARG A 359 15.39 19.83 20.92
C ARG A 359 16.76 19.89 20.24
N ARG A 360 17.31 18.76 19.84
CA ARG A 360 18.65 18.62 19.24
C ARG A 360 18.59 17.80 17.98
N GLU A 361 19.46 18.08 17.04
CA GLU A 361 19.57 17.39 15.75
C GLU A 361 19.86 15.90 15.89
N ARG A 362 20.71 15.52 16.87
CA ARG A 362 21.10 14.13 17.08
C ARG A 362 20.00 13.35 17.79
N ALA A 363 19.21 12.65 17.02
CA ALA A 363 18.13 11.81 17.50
C ALA A 363 17.99 10.55 16.63
N VAL A 364 17.61 9.43 17.24
CA VAL A 364 17.23 8.20 16.53
C VAL A 364 15.72 8.20 16.36
N GLY A 365 15.23 7.93 15.17
CA GLY A 365 13.82 7.92 14.86
C GLY A 365 13.57 8.26 13.39
N PRO A 366 12.32 8.45 13.02
CA PRO A 366 11.09 8.51 13.84
C PRO A 366 10.52 7.13 14.21
N PHE A 367 9.93 7.00 15.40
CA PHE A 367 9.19 5.82 15.85
C PHE A 367 7.70 6.10 15.92
N ARG A 368 6.88 5.09 15.62
CA ARG A 368 5.42 5.20 15.70
C ARG A 368 4.89 5.09 17.14
N CYS A 369 5.52 4.26 17.94
CA CYS A 369 5.12 4.05 19.33
C CYS A 369 6.32 4.22 20.30
N ARG A 370 5.99 4.46 21.58
CA ARG A 370 6.97 4.65 22.65
C ARG A 370 7.75 3.36 22.96
N ALA A 371 7.08 2.21 22.84
CA ALA A 371 7.68 0.92 23.14
C ALA A 371 8.87 0.61 22.21
N ASP A 372 8.71 0.84 20.90
CA ASP A 372 9.77 0.64 19.90
C ASP A 372 10.96 1.58 20.16
N ALA A 373 10.67 2.84 20.53
CA ALA A 373 11.70 3.80 20.89
C ALA A 373 12.50 3.34 22.12
N ILE A 374 11.83 2.86 23.17
CA ILE A 374 12.48 2.34 24.39
C ILE A 374 13.27 1.08 24.07
N GLY A 375 12.71 0.13 23.31
CA GLY A 375 13.41 -1.11 22.92
C GLY A 375 14.70 -0.82 22.18
N THR A 376 14.65 0.09 21.19
CA THR A 376 15.84 0.54 20.45
C THR A 376 16.84 1.26 21.35
N ALA A 377 16.37 2.15 22.23
CA ALA A 377 17.24 2.84 23.20
C ALA A 377 17.97 1.85 24.11
N THR A 378 17.26 0.85 24.63
CA THR A 378 17.82 -0.19 25.49
C THR A 378 18.87 -1.04 24.75
N LEU A 379 18.60 -1.41 23.49
CA LEU A 379 19.56 -2.13 22.66
C LEU A 379 20.83 -1.30 22.43
N ILE A 380 20.69 -0.04 21.97
CA ILE A 380 21.84 0.85 21.74
C ILE A 380 22.62 1.05 23.03
N ALA A 381 21.95 1.28 24.16
CA ALA A 381 22.59 1.45 25.45
C ALA A 381 23.46 0.22 25.84
N ARG A 382 22.90 -0.98 25.66
CA ARG A 382 23.61 -2.23 25.93
C ARG A 382 24.84 -2.43 25.04
N LEU A 383 24.70 -2.15 23.75
CA LEU A 383 25.78 -2.32 22.77
C LEU A 383 26.89 -1.29 22.92
N THR A 384 26.59 -0.08 23.38
CA THR A 384 27.53 1.04 23.45
C THR A 384 28.06 1.27 24.86
N GLY A 385 27.51 0.60 25.88
CA GLY A 385 27.85 0.79 27.28
C GLY A 385 27.24 2.03 27.94
N ILE A 386 26.20 2.59 27.34
CA ILE A 386 25.40 3.68 27.94
C ILE A 386 24.52 3.11 29.05
N ARG A 387 24.36 3.85 30.14
CA ARG A 387 23.48 3.46 31.25
C ARG A 387 22.02 3.42 30.86
N THR A 388 21.26 2.50 31.44
CA THR A 388 19.81 2.35 31.22
C THR A 388 18.98 2.99 32.34
N CYS A 389 19.55 3.21 33.52
CA CYS A 389 18.83 3.80 34.65
C CYS A 389 18.33 5.22 34.37
N THR A 390 17.17 5.55 34.94
CA THR A 390 16.47 6.85 34.70
C THR A 390 16.87 7.94 35.71
N GLY A 391 17.48 7.56 36.85
CA GLY A 391 17.94 8.50 37.86
C GLY A 391 19.01 9.46 37.34
N ARG A 392 19.01 10.69 37.79
CA ARG A 392 20.07 11.66 37.49
C ARG A 392 21.33 11.33 38.29
N ILE A 393 22.48 11.31 37.61
CA ILE A 393 23.79 11.12 38.24
C ILE A 393 24.49 12.48 38.21
N GLY A 394 24.94 12.96 39.38
CA GLY A 394 25.68 14.22 39.51
C GLY A 394 27.09 14.14 38.91
N GLY A 395 27.76 15.29 38.76
CA GLY A 395 29.13 15.36 38.22
C GLY A 395 30.18 14.60 39.05
N THR A 396 29.93 14.34 40.33
CA THR A 396 30.75 13.53 41.21
C THR A 396 30.60 12.02 41.03
N GLY A 397 29.66 11.58 40.15
CA GLY A 397 29.41 10.15 39.92
C GLY A 397 28.54 9.48 40.98
N GLU A 398 28.05 10.21 41.97
CA GLU A 398 27.24 9.61 43.04
C GLU A 398 25.79 9.38 42.60
N HIS A 399 25.32 8.17 42.84
CA HIS A 399 23.92 7.78 42.73
C HIS A 399 23.23 7.97 44.07
N GLY A 400 21.99 8.45 44.03
CA GLY A 400 21.15 8.39 45.21
C GLY A 400 20.93 6.95 45.70
N PRO A 401 20.68 6.74 46.99
CA PRO A 401 20.71 5.42 47.66
C PRO A 401 19.62 4.43 47.19
N ARG A 402 18.72 4.79 46.30
CA ARG A 402 17.52 4.01 45.89
C ARG A 402 17.55 3.50 44.43
N CYS A 403 18.72 3.31 43.84
CA CYS A 403 18.79 2.76 42.49
C CYS A 403 18.61 1.24 42.49
N THR A 404 17.43 0.77 42.11
CA THR A 404 17.10 -0.67 42.01
C THR A 404 17.82 -1.37 40.84
N GLU A 405 18.32 -0.62 39.85
CA GLU A 405 19.06 -1.16 38.70
C GLU A 405 20.55 -1.34 38.96
N ARG A 406 21.03 -0.97 40.15
CA ARG A 406 22.42 -0.95 40.52
C ARG A 406 23.10 -2.33 40.38
N GLU A 407 22.35 -3.41 40.61
CA GLU A 407 22.85 -4.77 40.62
C GLU A 407 22.73 -5.45 39.24
N VAL A 408 21.88 -4.94 38.37
CA VAL A 408 21.49 -5.60 37.13
C VAL A 408 22.15 -5.00 35.88
N ALA A 409 22.48 -3.71 35.90
CA ALA A 409 23.04 -3.00 34.76
C ALA A 409 24.42 -2.39 35.05
N PRO A 410 25.31 -2.28 34.06
CA PRO A 410 26.60 -1.61 34.24
C PRO A 410 26.35 -0.11 34.50
N CYS A 411 26.34 0.25 35.78
CA CYS A 411 26.16 1.63 36.20
C CYS A 411 27.54 2.31 36.41
N PRO A 412 27.84 3.45 35.75
CA PRO A 412 29.11 4.16 35.95
C PRO A 412 29.32 4.58 37.40
N ALA A 413 28.27 4.94 38.13
CA ALA A 413 28.35 5.33 39.53
C ALA A 413 28.77 4.17 40.48
N THR A 414 28.40 2.91 40.16
CA THR A 414 28.82 1.74 40.98
C THR A 414 30.28 1.35 40.75
N ARG A 415 30.86 1.77 39.63
CA ARG A 415 32.24 1.50 39.25
C ARG A 415 33.19 2.66 39.62
N GLY A 416 32.66 3.73 40.21
CA GLY A 416 33.42 4.95 40.47
C GLY A 416 33.95 5.64 39.21
N ALA A 417 33.29 5.40 38.07
CA ALA A 417 33.73 5.96 36.78
C ALA A 417 33.51 7.48 36.75
N THR A 418 34.52 8.20 36.27
CA THR A 418 34.42 9.63 36.02
C THR A 418 33.61 9.93 34.77
N ALA A 419 33.06 11.15 34.63
CA ALA A 419 32.38 11.60 33.43
C ALA A 419 33.30 11.51 32.19
N SER A 420 34.60 11.71 32.35
CA SER A 420 35.58 11.59 31.27
C SER A 420 35.74 10.16 30.76
N GLU A 421 35.80 9.18 31.65
CA GLU A 421 35.84 7.75 31.26
C GLU A 421 34.53 7.31 30.62
N TYR A 422 33.40 7.79 31.11
CA TYR A 422 32.09 7.51 30.55
C TYR A 422 31.85 8.15 29.14
N ALA A 423 32.56 9.24 28.83
CA ALA A 423 32.51 9.90 27.55
C ALA A 423 32.82 8.98 26.35
N ALA A 424 33.61 7.90 26.58
CA ALA A 424 33.88 6.91 25.53
C ALA A 424 32.61 6.14 25.11
N ALA A 425 31.75 5.75 26.06
CA ALA A 425 30.46 5.11 25.78
C ALA A 425 29.53 6.08 25.07
N THR A 426 29.49 7.34 25.51
CA THR A 426 28.70 8.40 24.89
C THR A 426 29.12 8.62 23.42
N ARG A 427 30.43 8.66 23.12
CA ARG A 427 30.94 8.78 21.75
C ARG A 427 30.55 7.59 20.89
N ARG A 428 30.64 6.35 21.38
CA ARG A 428 30.21 5.15 20.63
C ARG A 428 28.73 5.24 20.27
N ALA A 429 27.87 5.63 21.21
CA ALA A 429 26.45 5.81 20.94
C ALA A 429 26.19 6.93 19.92
N ALA A 430 26.87 8.07 20.04
CA ALA A 430 26.78 9.17 19.10
C ALA A 430 27.22 8.76 17.70
N ASN A 431 28.37 8.08 17.56
CA ASN A 431 28.90 7.62 16.29
C ASN A 431 27.97 6.62 15.59
N LEU A 432 27.37 5.69 16.36
CA LEU A 432 26.36 4.77 15.84
C LEU A 432 25.13 5.52 15.32
N ILE A 433 24.64 6.49 16.08
CA ILE A 433 23.48 7.32 15.70
C ILE A 433 23.80 8.12 14.43
N ASP A 434 24.98 8.70 14.33
CA ASP A 434 25.37 9.55 13.20
C ASP A 434 25.82 8.73 11.97
N GLY A 435 25.99 7.41 12.09
CA GLY A 435 26.46 6.55 11.00
C GLY A 435 27.96 6.65 10.76
N LEU A 436 28.73 7.01 11.78
CA LEU A 436 30.18 7.10 11.76
C LEU A 436 30.87 5.79 12.21
N ASP A 437 30.14 4.92 12.90
CA ASP A 437 30.62 3.63 13.36
C ASP A 437 29.43 2.67 13.55
N ASN A 438 29.47 1.52 12.90
CA ASN A 438 28.44 0.49 12.98
C ASN A 438 28.93 -0.82 13.66
N ALA A 439 30.09 -0.83 14.31
CA ALA A 439 30.64 -2.00 14.97
C ALA A 439 29.69 -2.57 16.04
N ALA A 440 28.90 -1.71 16.69
CA ALA A 440 27.88 -2.14 17.63
C ALA A 440 26.79 -3.02 16.99
N LEU A 441 26.42 -2.77 15.73
CA LEU A 441 25.48 -3.61 15.00
C LEU A 441 26.10 -4.94 14.61
N ALA A 442 27.37 -4.95 14.21
CA ALA A 442 28.13 -6.18 13.96
C ALA A 442 28.12 -7.07 15.20
N ALA A 443 28.48 -6.52 16.36
CA ALA A 443 28.47 -7.25 17.63
C ALA A 443 27.08 -7.80 18.01
N ALA A 444 26.00 -7.07 17.69
CA ALA A 444 24.63 -7.55 17.92
C ALA A 444 24.28 -8.75 17.01
N VAL A 445 24.66 -8.70 15.75
CA VAL A 445 24.45 -9.79 14.78
C VAL A 445 25.24 -11.05 15.20
N ASP A 446 26.50 -10.88 15.57
CA ASP A 446 27.34 -11.98 16.07
C ASP A 446 26.74 -12.59 17.35
N GLN A 447 26.18 -11.77 18.23
CA GLN A 447 25.52 -12.25 19.45
C GLN A 447 24.25 -13.05 19.12
N VAL A 448 23.48 -12.67 18.10
CA VAL A 448 22.33 -13.45 17.63
C VAL A 448 22.78 -14.83 17.15
N ALA A 449 23.83 -14.89 16.32
CA ALA A 449 24.42 -16.14 15.85
C ALA A 449 24.93 -17.01 16.99
N GLY A 450 25.64 -16.41 17.96
CA GLY A 450 26.16 -17.10 19.13
C GLY A 450 25.06 -17.66 20.06
N LEU A 451 23.92 -16.98 20.20
CA LEU A 451 22.77 -17.49 20.95
C LEU A 451 22.12 -18.66 20.23
N ALA A 452 21.96 -18.57 18.91
CA ALA A 452 21.40 -19.65 18.08
C ALA A 452 22.28 -20.91 18.13
N ALA A 453 23.60 -20.76 18.02
CA ALA A 453 24.55 -21.86 18.11
C ALA A 453 24.51 -22.59 19.47
N ARG A 454 24.09 -21.89 20.53
CA ARG A 454 23.90 -22.45 21.88
C ARG A 454 22.47 -22.94 22.13
N ALA A 455 21.67 -23.11 21.08
CA ALA A 455 20.26 -23.51 21.12
C ALA A 455 19.35 -22.60 21.99
N ARG A 456 19.75 -21.34 22.23
CA ARG A 456 18.94 -20.35 22.96
C ARG A 456 18.04 -19.59 21.98
N TYR A 457 17.18 -20.30 21.26
CA TYR A 457 16.42 -19.79 20.11
C TYR A 457 15.48 -18.64 20.44
N GLU A 458 14.77 -18.67 21.58
CA GLU A 458 13.91 -17.55 21.99
C GLU A 458 14.70 -16.25 22.26
N SER A 459 15.84 -16.38 22.91
CA SER A 459 16.71 -15.23 23.19
C SER A 459 17.34 -14.69 21.91
N ALA A 460 17.74 -15.59 21.00
CA ALA A 460 18.24 -15.24 19.68
C ALA A 460 17.15 -14.53 18.87
N ALA A 461 15.91 -15.02 18.85
CA ALA A 461 14.78 -14.42 18.15
C ALA A 461 14.46 -13.02 18.68
N ARG A 462 14.36 -12.83 19.99
CA ARG A 462 14.12 -11.51 20.61
C ARG A 462 15.22 -10.50 20.28
N LEU A 463 16.49 -10.93 20.35
CA LEU A 463 17.60 -10.05 20.00
C LEU A 463 17.63 -9.75 18.51
N ARG A 464 17.40 -10.74 17.65
CA ARG A 464 17.28 -10.58 16.20
C ARG A 464 16.22 -9.54 15.85
N ASP A 465 15.01 -9.67 16.41
CA ASP A 465 13.87 -8.80 16.08
C ASP A 465 14.14 -7.36 16.53
N THR A 466 14.72 -7.18 17.73
CA THR A 466 15.10 -5.85 18.23
C THR A 466 16.22 -5.23 17.40
N THR A 467 17.21 -6.03 17.00
CA THR A 467 18.33 -5.58 16.15
C THR A 467 17.84 -5.19 14.76
N THR A 468 16.92 -5.98 14.17
CA THR A 468 16.26 -5.67 12.89
C THR A 468 15.55 -4.32 12.95
N ALA A 469 14.74 -4.09 13.96
CA ALA A 469 14.05 -2.81 14.15
C ALA A 469 15.03 -1.64 14.32
N ALA A 470 16.12 -1.83 15.07
CA ALA A 470 17.16 -0.83 15.27
C ALA A 470 17.89 -0.49 13.96
N VAL A 471 18.29 -1.48 13.16
CA VAL A 471 18.94 -1.29 11.86
C VAL A 471 18.05 -0.46 10.93
N GLU A 472 16.78 -0.83 10.82
CA GLU A 472 15.83 -0.12 9.93
C GLU A 472 15.62 1.34 10.35
N VAL A 473 15.47 1.60 11.65
CA VAL A 473 15.24 2.96 12.16
C VAL A 473 16.51 3.81 12.07
N LEU A 474 17.67 3.27 12.42
CA LEU A 474 18.95 3.97 12.28
C LEU A 474 19.20 4.35 10.84
N TRP A 475 19.08 3.39 9.91
CA TRP A 475 19.28 3.66 8.48
C TRP A 475 18.30 4.72 7.95
N ARG A 476 17.01 4.60 8.29
CA ARG A 476 16.01 5.60 7.90
C ARG A 476 16.37 6.99 8.43
N GLY A 477 16.66 7.10 9.72
CA GLY A 477 17.03 8.36 10.35
C GLY A 477 18.31 8.97 9.76
N GLN A 478 19.31 8.16 9.47
CA GLN A 478 20.58 8.58 8.85
C GLN A 478 20.36 9.14 7.44
N ARG A 479 19.52 8.46 6.62
CA ARG A 479 19.17 8.96 5.27
C ARG A 479 18.38 10.27 5.30
N LEU A 480 17.40 10.36 6.19
CA LEU A 480 16.59 11.58 6.32
C LEU A 480 17.46 12.76 6.76
N ARG A 481 18.39 12.54 7.70
CA ARG A 481 19.33 13.57 8.13
C ARG A 481 20.32 13.96 7.04
N ALA A 482 20.85 12.98 6.30
CA ALA A 482 21.75 13.25 5.18
C ALA A 482 21.07 14.14 4.13
N LEU A 483 19.79 13.92 3.82
CA LEU A 483 19.03 14.77 2.92
C LEU A 483 18.77 16.16 3.53
N SER A 484 18.43 16.24 4.81
CA SER A 484 18.15 17.51 5.49
C SER A 484 19.40 18.37 5.71
N ALA A 485 20.60 17.77 5.70
CA ALA A 485 21.86 18.49 5.81
C ALA A 485 22.20 19.25 4.52
N ILE A 486 21.67 18.85 3.36
CA ILE A 486 21.98 19.47 2.08
C ILE A 486 21.24 20.79 1.96
N ALA A 487 21.99 21.89 1.76
CA ALA A 487 21.40 23.22 1.62
C ALA A 487 20.51 23.32 0.38
N GLU A 488 20.94 22.78 -0.76
CA GLU A 488 20.12 22.69 -1.97
C GLU A 488 20.46 21.44 -2.79
N LEU A 489 19.43 20.70 -3.15
CA LEU A 489 19.48 19.55 -4.06
C LEU A 489 18.44 19.78 -5.17
N VAL A 490 18.85 19.67 -6.43
CA VAL A 490 17.93 19.64 -7.57
C VAL A 490 17.97 18.26 -8.20
N ALA A 491 16.80 17.67 -8.37
CA ALA A 491 16.67 16.35 -8.98
C ALA A 491 15.57 16.32 -10.06
N ALA A 492 15.75 15.40 -11.01
CA ALA A 492 14.87 15.21 -12.15
C ALA A 492 14.43 13.74 -12.24
N SER A 493 13.13 13.51 -12.49
CA SER A 493 12.54 12.22 -12.81
C SER A 493 12.01 12.23 -14.22
N PRO A 494 12.17 11.17 -15.04
CA PRO A 494 11.46 11.07 -16.30
C PRO A 494 9.94 11.07 -16.06
N ASP A 495 9.19 11.76 -16.94
CA ASP A 495 7.73 11.82 -16.87
C ASP A 495 7.01 10.67 -17.60
N GLY A 496 7.76 9.80 -18.29
CA GLY A 496 7.23 8.72 -19.13
C GLY A 496 6.88 9.14 -20.57
N GLU A 497 6.78 10.44 -20.85
CA GLU A 497 6.42 10.99 -22.16
C GLU A 497 7.62 11.63 -22.90
N GLY A 498 8.80 11.48 -22.32
CA GLY A 498 10.07 12.00 -22.86
C GLY A 498 10.41 13.41 -22.36
N GLY A 499 9.75 13.89 -21.33
CA GLY A 499 10.06 15.08 -20.55
C GLY A 499 10.60 14.75 -19.16
N TRP A 500 10.65 15.76 -18.30
CA TRP A 500 11.21 15.69 -16.96
C TRP A 500 10.31 16.35 -15.91
N GLN A 501 10.10 15.67 -14.80
CA GLN A 501 9.57 16.22 -13.54
C GLN A 501 10.75 16.71 -12.71
N LEU A 502 10.72 17.96 -12.28
CA LEU A 502 11.83 18.65 -11.61
C LEU A 502 11.44 19.02 -10.18
N ALA A 503 12.37 18.83 -9.24
CA ALA A 503 12.20 19.23 -7.85
C ALA A 503 13.44 19.95 -7.32
N VAL A 504 13.23 21.10 -6.70
CA VAL A 504 14.22 21.82 -5.90
C VAL A 504 13.94 21.52 -4.43
N ILE A 505 14.90 20.94 -3.75
CA ILE A 505 14.82 20.49 -2.37
C ILE A 505 15.83 21.28 -1.55
N ARG A 506 15.40 21.89 -0.45
CA ARG A 506 16.26 22.61 0.48
C ARG A 506 16.08 22.07 1.88
N HIS A 507 17.15 21.65 2.52
CA HIS A 507 17.14 21.09 3.88
C HIS A 507 16.05 20.02 4.08
N GLY A 508 15.93 19.10 3.10
CA GLY A 508 14.94 18.00 3.16
C GLY A 508 13.49 18.39 2.90
N GLN A 509 13.22 19.63 2.52
CA GLN A 509 11.89 20.17 2.20
C GLN A 509 11.78 20.51 0.71
N LEU A 510 10.62 20.30 0.10
CA LEU A 510 10.37 20.70 -1.28
C LEU A 510 10.22 22.22 -1.36
N ALA A 511 11.17 22.89 -1.99
CA ALA A 511 11.21 24.35 -2.14
C ALA A 511 10.54 24.84 -3.43
N ALA A 512 10.65 24.06 -4.53
CA ALA A 512 9.93 24.31 -5.78
C ALA A 512 9.78 23.01 -6.57
N ALA A 513 8.79 22.95 -7.45
CA ALA A 513 8.54 21.84 -8.36
C ALA A 513 8.08 22.35 -9.73
N GLY A 514 8.39 21.60 -10.79
CA GLY A 514 8.01 21.95 -12.15
C GLY A 514 8.19 20.81 -13.12
N CYS A 515 7.79 20.99 -14.36
CA CYS A 515 7.99 20.05 -15.45
C CYS A 515 8.69 20.71 -16.63
N ALA A 516 9.58 19.98 -17.29
CA ALA A 516 10.11 20.31 -18.60
C ALA A 516 9.52 19.28 -19.59
N PRO A 517 8.46 19.64 -20.35
CA PRO A 517 7.85 18.74 -21.32
C PRO A 517 8.84 18.29 -22.40
N ARG A 518 8.49 17.24 -23.13
CA ARG A 518 9.29 16.77 -24.27
C ARG A 518 9.66 17.93 -25.20
N ARG A 519 10.91 17.99 -25.63
CA ARG A 519 11.54 19.05 -26.48
C ARG A 519 11.77 20.39 -25.77
N VAL A 520 11.43 20.54 -24.50
CA VAL A 520 11.81 21.72 -23.71
C VAL A 520 13.15 21.42 -23.01
N PRO A 521 14.20 22.24 -23.19
CA PRO A 521 15.44 22.06 -22.46
C PRO A 521 15.21 22.16 -20.95
N PRO A 522 15.64 21.18 -20.15
CA PRO A 522 15.33 21.17 -18.71
C PRO A 522 16.12 22.21 -17.91
N MET A 523 17.34 22.57 -18.32
CA MET A 523 18.19 23.44 -17.51
C MET A 523 17.66 24.88 -17.33
N PRO A 524 17.11 25.58 -18.35
CA PRO A 524 16.45 26.86 -18.13
C PRO A 524 15.24 26.77 -17.18
N VAL A 525 14.51 25.67 -17.20
CA VAL A 525 13.39 25.43 -16.26
C VAL A 525 13.95 25.24 -14.84
N VAL A 526 15.04 24.51 -14.66
CA VAL A 526 15.72 24.35 -13.37
C VAL A 526 16.14 25.70 -12.80
N GLU A 527 16.77 26.57 -13.61
CA GLU A 527 17.22 27.90 -13.18
C GLU A 527 16.02 28.78 -12.78
N ALA A 528 14.95 28.76 -13.55
CA ALA A 528 13.71 29.47 -13.22
C ALA A 528 13.10 28.95 -11.90
N LEU A 529 13.06 27.62 -11.69
CA LEU A 529 12.56 27.04 -10.44
C LEU A 529 13.43 27.43 -9.24
N ARG A 530 14.75 27.42 -9.38
CA ARG A 530 15.68 27.82 -8.31
C ARG A 530 15.48 29.28 -7.89
N SER A 531 15.21 30.16 -8.85
CA SER A 531 15.00 31.60 -8.58
C SER A 531 13.73 31.90 -7.79
N VAL A 532 12.66 31.07 -7.94
CA VAL A 532 11.38 31.22 -7.25
C VAL A 532 11.21 30.26 -6.06
N ALA A 533 12.21 29.39 -5.82
CA ALA A 533 12.14 28.39 -4.77
C ALA A 533 12.09 29.03 -3.37
N GLN A 534 11.24 28.46 -2.51
CA GLN A 534 11.09 28.91 -1.13
C GLN A 534 12.43 28.88 -0.38
N THR A 535 12.71 29.93 0.37
CA THR A 535 13.83 29.95 1.33
C THR A 535 13.48 29.05 2.51
N VAL A 536 14.37 28.12 2.83
CA VAL A 536 14.23 27.22 3.99
C VAL A 536 15.37 27.52 4.96
N LEU A 537 15.03 27.88 6.18
CA LEU A 537 16.00 28.12 7.26
C LEU A 537 16.00 26.88 8.17
N PRO A 538 17.13 26.16 8.30
CA PRO A 538 17.20 24.99 9.16
C PRO A 538 17.14 25.37 10.65
N HIS A 539 16.50 24.52 11.44
CA HIS A 539 16.44 24.64 12.89
C HIS A 539 17.31 23.59 13.57
N SER A 540 17.62 23.76 14.84
CA SER A 540 18.37 22.79 15.65
C SER A 540 17.57 21.51 16.00
N ALA A 541 16.39 21.34 15.46
CA ALA A 541 15.56 20.13 15.60
C ALA A 541 16.05 19.01 14.66
N PRO A 542 15.68 17.74 14.90
CA PRO A 542 15.92 16.68 13.93
C PRO A 542 15.36 17.04 12.54
N LEU A 543 16.05 16.67 11.52
CA LEU A 543 15.72 16.98 10.12
C LEU A 543 15.64 18.48 9.81
N GLY A 544 16.35 19.34 10.59
CA GLY A 544 16.35 20.78 10.35
C GLY A 544 14.96 21.44 10.45
N GLY A 545 14.01 20.83 11.16
CA GLY A 545 12.62 21.27 11.27
C GLY A 545 11.70 20.82 10.14
N ALA A 546 12.20 20.04 9.17
CA ALA A 546 11.37 19.45 8.13
C ALA A 546 10.39 18.42 8.70
N LEU A 547 9.19 18.33 8.13
CA LEU A 547 8.24 17.30 8.49
C LEU A 547 8.79 15.92 8.10
N VAL A 548 8.74 14.97 9.03
CA VAL A 548 9.19 13.59 8.81
C VAL A 548 8.55 12.96 7.56
N GLU A 549 7.25 13.16 7.39
CA GLU A 549 6.49 12.63 6.28
C GLU A 549 6.93 13.25 4.95
N GLU A 550 7.19 14.54 4.92
CA GLU A 550 7.66 15.26 3.73
C GLU A 550 9.05 14.77 3.32
N THR A 551 10.02 14.80 4.24
CA THR A 551 11.39 14.32 3.98
C THR A 551 11.40 12.85 3.57
N SER A 552 10.53 12.03 4.18
CA SER A 552 10.38 10.60 3.81
C SER A 552 9.79 10.43 2.40
N LEU A 553 8.82 11.26 2.01
CA LEU A 553 8.24 11.25 0.67
C LEU A 553 9.29 11.62 -0.37
N ILE A 554 10.04 12.69 -0.14
CA ILE A 554 11.12 13.13 -1.01
C ILE A 554 12.22 12.06 -1.12
N THR A 555 12.64 11.47 0.01
CA THR A 555 13.64 10.39 0.03
C THR A 555 13.20 9.18 -0.80
N ARG A 556 11.93 8.81 -0.73
CA ARG A 556 11.35 7.72 -1.52
C ARG A 556 11.34 8.08 -3.01
N TRP A 557 10.93 9.29 -3.34
CA TRP A 557 10.94 9.76 -4.73
C TRP A 557 12.37 9.77 -5.30
N LEU A 558 13.37 10.27 -4.55
CA LEU A 558 14.78 10.22 -4.93
C LEU A 558 15.35 8.80 -5.11
N SER A 559 14.68 7.79 -4.56
CA SER A 559 15.09 6.38 -4.67
C SER A 559 14.45 5.65 -5.85
N GLN A 560 13.60 6.31 -6.64
CA GLN A 560 12.96 5.71 -7.82
C GLN A 560 13.96 5.47 -8.95
N PRO A 561 13.76 4.43 -9.78
CA PRO A 561 14.58 4.22 -10.96
C PRO A 561 14.49 5.41 -11.91
N GLY A 562 15.60 5.77 -12.54
CA GLY A 562 15.66 6.86 -13.52
C GLY A 562 15.81 8.27 -12.95
N ILE A 563 15.76 8.45 -11.63
CA ILE A 563 16.05 9.74 -11.00
C ILE A 563 17.50 10.17 -11.31
N ARG A 564 17.65 11.44 -11.61
CA ARG A 564 18.95 12.10 -11.84
C ARG A 564 19.13 13.25 -10.88
N ILE A 565 20.26 13.30 -10.21
CA ILE A 565 20.68 14.47 -9.43
C ILE A 565 21.28 15.46 -10.43
N VAL A 566 20.67 16.63 -10.54
CA VAL A 566 21.10 17.72 -11.42
C VAL A 566 22.24 18.50 -10.76
N CYS A 567 22.04 18.90 -9.50
CA CYS A 567 23.08 19.52 -8.67
C CYS A 567 22.77 19.30 -7.18
N ALA A 568 23.81 19.37 -6.35
CA ALA A 568 23.73 19.37 -4.90
C ALA A 568 24.88 20.20 -4.34
N THR A 569 24.62 21.02 -3.32
CA THR A 569 25.61 21.93 -2.74
C THR A 569 26.75 21.18 -2.05
N GLU A 570 26.45 20.15 -1.26
CA GLU A 570 27.44 19.36 -0.51
C GLU A 570 27.59 17.92 -1.04
N GLY A 571 26.98 17.63 -2.20
CA GLY A 571 26.85 16.26 -2.69
C GLY A 571 25.70 15.51 -2.03
N PHE A 572 25.38 14.31 -2.55
CA PHE A 572 24.30 13.47 -2.05
C PHE A 572 24.86 12.08 -1.74
N ALA A 573 25.09 11.81 -0.47
CA ALA A 573 25.63 10.55 0.00
C ALA A 573 25.03 10.14 1.35
N SER A 574 25.06 8.85 1.64
CA SER A 574 24.80 8.33 2.98
C SER A 574 26.11 8.16 3.74
N PRO A 575 26.12 8.24 5.08
CA PRO A 575 27.32 7.99 5.87
C PRO A 575 27.90 6.58 5.59
N LEU A 576 29.23 6.48 5.47
CA LEU A 576 29.94 5.27 5.08
C LEU A 576 29.69 4.10 6.05
N HIS A 577 29.71 4.38 7.34
CA HIS A 577 29.48 3.41 8.40
C HIS A 577 28.04 3.46 8.94
N SER A 578 27.08 3.76 8.06
CA SER A 578 25.64 3.75 8.38
C SER A 578 25.14 2.34 8.68
N ALA A 579 23.88 2.24 9.09
CA ALA A 579 23.21 0.95 9.24
C ALA A 579 22.86 0.27 7.90
N GLY A 580 23.11 0.93 6.75
CA GLY A 580 22.81 0.42 5.42
C GLY A 580 23.36 -0.96 5.08
N PRO A 581 24.64 -1.29 5.36
CA PRO A 581 25.21 -2.62 5.12
C PRO A 581 24.45 -3.77 5.80
N TRP A 582 23.72 -3.48 6.88
CA TRP A 582 22.98 -4.49 7.65
C TRP A 582 21.53 -4.71 7.17
N LEU A 583 21.08 -3.99 6.14
CA LEU A 583 19.71 -4.10 5.64
C LEU A 583 19.38 -5.48 5.06
N ASN A 584 20.32 -6.11 4.35
CA ASN A 584 20.10 -7.45 3.80
C ASN A 584 19.91 -8.47 4.92
N TRP A 585 20.75 -8.38 5.98
CA TRP A 585 20.58 -9.21 7.17
C TRP A 585 19.21 -8.95 7.83
N ALA A 586 18.83 -7.68 8.00
CA ALA A 586 17.54 -7.30 8.59
C ALA A 586 16.35 -7.81 7.75
N ALA A 587 16.44 -7.76 6.43
CA ALA A 587 15.41 -8.29 5.52
C ALA A 587 15.24 -9.81 5.68
N THR A 588 16.35 -10.56 5.72
CA THR A 588 16.35 -12.01 5.96
C THR A 588 15.76 -12.36 7.33
N ALA A 589 16.16 -11.61 8.37
CA ALA A 589 15.66 -11.77 9.72
C ALA A 589 14.15 -11.51 9.82
N ARG A 590 13.64 -10.52 9.08
CA ARG A 590 12.22 -10.21 9.01
C ARG A 590 11.42 -11.30 8.29
N SER A 591 11.93 -11.84 7.20
CA SER A 591 11.30 -12.97 6.50
C SER A 591 11.19 -14.19 7.42
N ALA A 592 12.24 -14.49 8.19
CA ALA A 592 12.20 -15.56 9.18
C ALA A 592 11.19 -15.30 10.32
N GLN A 593 11.00 -14.06 10.73
CA GLN A 593 9.99 -13.67 11.72
C GLN A 593 8.57 -13.92 11.20
N TYR A 594 8.28 -13.57 9.92
CA TYR A 594 6.97 -13.82 9.31
C TYR A 594 6.69 -15.31 9.17
N ALA A 595 7.65 -16.09 8.68
CA ALA A 595 7.52 -17.54 8.55
C ALA A 595 7.23 -18.21 9.90
N ALA A 596 7.94 -17.81 10.98
CA ALA A 596 7.69 -18.31 12.32
C ALA A 596 6.29 -17.93 12.85
N ALA A 597 5.80 -16.72 12.56
CA ALA A 597 4.47 -16.27 12.97
C ALA A 597 3.35 -17.00 12.19
N GLU A 598 3.60 -17.39 10.94
CA GLU A 598 2.68 -18.18 10.12
C GLU A 598 2.56 -19.61 10.66
N LEU A 599 3.69 -20.27 10.92
CA LEU A 599 3.71 -21.59 11.55
C LEU A 599 3.00 -21.64 12.92
N LEU A 600 3.12 -20.58 13.72
CA LEU A 600 2.42 -20.50 15.03
C LEU A 600 0.91 -20.31 14.87
N ARG A 601 0.43 -19.62 13.81
CA ARG A 601 -1.00 -19.51 13.50
C ARG A 601 -1.57 -20.86 13.07
N ASP A 602 -0.90 -21.53 12.13
CA ASP A 602 -1.32 -22.85 11.64
C ASP A 602 -1.38 -23.88 12.79
N ALA A 603 -0.39 -23.84 13.69
CA ALA A 603 -0.39 -24.70 14.89
C ALA A 603 -1.53 -24.36 15.87
N SER A 604 -1.94 -23.09 15.98
CA SER A 604 -3.06 -22.67 16.84
C SER A 604 -4.42 -23.02 16.24
N GLU A 605 -4.57 -22.96 14.92
CA GLU A 605 -5.79 -23.35 14.21
C GLU A 605 -5.95 -24.88 14.18
N GLY A 606 -4.86 -25.64 13.97
CA GLY A 606 -4.87 -27.10 14.05
C GLY A 606 -5.14 -27.65 15.45
N SER A 607 -4.82 -26.90 16.52
CA SER A 607 -5.11 -27.31 17.89
C SER A 607 -6.58 -27.12 18.29
N SER A 608 -7.34 -26.28 17.59
CA SER A 608 -8.77 -26.09 17.85
C SER A 608 -9.64 -27.21 17.24
N GLU A 609 -9.15 -27.94 16.25
CA GLU A 609 -9.83 -29.10 15.67
C GLU A 609 -9.69 -30.39 16.51
N PHE A 610 -8.69 -30.47 17.41
CA PHE A 610 -8.46 -31.66 18.24
C PHE A 610 -9.13 -31.63 19.61
N LEU A 611 -9.74 -30.52 20.02
CA LEU A 611 -10.57 -30.43 21.23
C LEU A 611 -12.06 -30.53 20.91
N GLY A 612 -12.45 -31.57 20.16
CA GLY A 612 -13.83 -32.02 20.05
C GLY A 612 -14.27 -32.55 21.43
N GLU A 613 -15.22 -31.84 22.05
CA GLU A 613 -15.87 -32.30 23.27
C GLU A 613 -16.38 -33.74 23.08
N PRO A 614 -16.18 -34.63 24.06
CA PRO A 614 -16.79 -35.97 24.02
C PRO A 614 -18.32 -35.83 24.13
N ARG A 615 -19.02 -36.20 23.06
CA ARG A 615 -20.47 -36.33 23.10
C ARG A 615 -20.88 -37.35 24.19
N PRO A 616 -21.82 -37.03 25.11
CA PRO A 616 -22.36 -38.01 26.01
C PRO A 616 -23.22 -39.02 25.23
N PRO A 617 -23.27 -40.29 25.70
CA PRO A 617 -23.96 -41.34 24.98
C PRO A 617 -25.50 -41.18 25.04
N PHE A 618 -26.10 -41.54 23.93
CA PHE A 618 -27.54 -41.68 23.71
C PHE A 618 -28.32 -42.17 24.93
N GLN A 619 -29.38 -41.41 25.31
CA GLN A 619 -30.56 -42.00 25.97
C GLN A 619 -31.75 -41.97 25.02
N GLN A 620 -32.24 -43.16 24.76
CA GLN A 620 -33.44 -43.44 23.96
C GLN A 620 -34.71 -42.96 24.62
N ALA A 621 -35.63 -42.63 23.77
CA ALA A 621 -37.00 -42.23 23.92
C ALA A 621 -37.84 -42.94 25.00
N ALA A 622 -38.69 -42.15 25.67
CA ALA A 622 -40.01 -42.62 26.06
C ALA A 622 -41.04 -41.50 25.82
N ARG A 623 -42.06 -41.86 25.05
CA ARG A 623 -43.29 -41.07 24.77
C ARG A 623 -44.22 -41.14 25.93
N GLY A 624 -45.01 -40.10 26.16
CA GLY A 624 -46.26 -40.14 26.85
C GLY A 624 -46.80 -38.76 27.22
N PRO A 625 -48.08 -38.52 27.08
CA PRO A 625 -48.68 -37.23 26.83
C PRO A 625 -49.40 -36.62 28.05
N GLY A 626 -49.58 -35.27 27.94
CA GLY A 626 -50.83 -34.74 28.50
C GLY A 626 -50.71 -33.63 29.55
N VAL A 627 -51.41 -32.58 29.23
CA VAL A 627 -52.35 -31.78 30.07
C VAL A 627 -51.79 -30.51 30.74
N ASP A 628 -52.30 -29.42 30.23
CA ASP A 628 -52.86 -28.18 30.82
C ASP A 628 -52.31 -27.58 32.13
N GLY A 629 -52.17 -26.26 32.09
CA GLY A 629 -52.64 -25.46 33.21
C GLY A 629 -51.88 -24.22 33.60
N LEU A 630 -52.24 -23.09 33.01
CA LEU A 630 -52.64 -21.83 33.67
C LEU A 630 -51.68 -21.06 34.64
N ARG A 631 -51.60 -19.76 34.34
CA ARG A 631 -51.48 -18.56 35.21
C ARG A 631 -50.06 -18.08 35.64
N GLY A 632 -49.66 -17.01 35.17
CA GLY A 632 -49.38 -15.63 35.42
C GLY A 632 -49.54 -15.10 36.90
N PRO A 633 -49.31 -13.79 37.10
CA PRO A 633 -48.01 -13.07 37.28
C PRO A 633 -47.90 -12.44 38.69
N THR A 634 -46.75 -11.95 39.14
CA THR A 634 -46.61 -10.94 40.22
C THR A 634 -45.20 -10.37 40.18
N GLN A 635 -44.99 -9.16 39.89
CA GLN A 635 -44.90 -7.87 40.56
C GLN A 635 -44.02 -7.80 41.82
N ALA A 636 -43.18 -6.73 41.80
CA ALA A 636 -42.75 -5.86 42.89
C ALA A 636 -41.42 -6.26 43.58
N LEU A 637 -40.48 -5.43 43.93
CA LEU A 637 -40.43 -4.01 44.35
C LEU A 637 -38.95 -3.59 44.45
N LEU A 638 -38.65 -2.35 44.09
CA LEU A 638 -37.52 -1.55 44.56
C LEU A 638 -37.71 -1.20 46.06
N PRO A 639 -36.69 -0.72 46.82
CA PRO A 639 -36.14 0.61 46.71
C PRO A 639 -34.64 0.68 47.10
N GLY A 640 -33.85 1.67 46.80
CA GLY A 640 -33.88 3.09 47.07
C GLY A 640 -32.58 3.52 47.69
N GLY A 641 -32.05 4.68 47.33
CA GLY A 641 -31.01 5.34 48.09
C GLY A 641 -29.97 6.09 47.30
N GLN A 642 -30.28 7.31 46.89
CA GLN A 642 -29.34 8.42 46.64
C GLN A 642 -29.02 9.15 47.96
N PRO A 643 -28.28 10.24 48.00
CA PRO A 643 -27.09 10.79 47.31
C PRO A 643 -26.07 11.41 48.29
N PHE A 644 -24.95 11.96 47.76
CA PHE A 644 -24.17 13.11 48.28
C PHE A 644 -22.94 13.21 47.40
N GLY A 645 -22.54 14.30 46.75
CA GLY A 645 -22.63 15.72 47.09
C GLY A 645 -21.24 16.32 47.10
N VAL A 646 -20.92 17.03 46.02
CA VAL A 646 -20.17 18.28 45.88
C VAL A 646 -18.77 18.48 46.53
N ALA A 647 -17.91 19.05 45.70
CA ALA A 647 -16.87 20.05 45.92
C ALA A 647 -15.38 19.63 45.83
N GLY A 648 -14.72 20.38 45.01
CA GLY A 648 -13.26 20.54 44.95
C GLY A 648 -12.75 20.56 43.53
#